data_2e9bf9f3787581c52514e9301c3630fe
#
_entry.id   2e9bf9f3787581c52514e9301c3630fe
#
_cell.length_a   1.000
_cell.length_b   1.000
_cell.length_c   1.000
_cell.angle_alpha   90.00
_cell.angle_beta   90.00
_cell.angle_gamma   90.00
#
_symmetry.space_group_name_H-M   'P 1'
#
loop_
_entity.id
_entity.type
_entity.pdbx_description
1 polymer ?
#
loop_
_entity_poly.entity_id
_entity_poly.type
_entity_poly.pdbx_seq_one_letter_code
_entity_poly.pdbx_strand_id
1 'polypeptide(L)'
;MSQSHIRIRGARTHNLKNVNLDIPRDKFVVITGLSGSGKSSLAFDTLYAEGQRRYVESLSAYARQFLSQMEKPEVDSIEGLSPAIAIEQKSTSHNPRSTVGTITEIYDYLRLLYARVGTPFCPEHDLPMVAQTVSEMVDAVKGLDEGTALMLLAPVVRERKGEYSNLFEQLQSQGFVRARVDGEIVDLDPIPELDKKKKHTIEVVVDRFKVRDDLGNRIAESFETALRLGGDIAILSWMNGEHPDRVFSAKHSCPECDRAVAELEPRLFSFNNPFGACPTCDGLGTRSHFSAEKLIPSPDVSISQGAIRGWDRQRPYYYSMIEKVAAHFSFSLDTPWNELDADTKKKFLYGTGKEKVDLSYIDERGRKHNRVQPFEGILPHLERRYRETESNYVRDDLAQYLSNAACDACGGSRLNEISRHVRVKDKTIAQITKMSIGDAESYYQDLNLDGAKGEIADKIFKEIRERLHFLVSVGLNYLSLSRSAETLSGGEAQRIRLASQIGAGLMGVMYVLDEPSIGLHQRDNDRLLETLVRLRDLGNTVLVVEHDEDAIRAADHIIDIGPGAGIHGGHVIAEGTYDEILANSESLTGQYLSGKLKIEVPKKRTEPPKPEEQIKLMGAAGHNLQNVDLTIPLGVMTCVTGVSGSGKSTLINRTLLPLAATQLNGATTLTAEKFNSIDGLQFLDKVVDIDQSPIGRTPRSNPATYTGLFTPIRELFAQTPEAKARGYAAGRFSFNVKGGRCEACEGDGMIKVAMHFLPDMYVPCDNCHGERYNRETLEVGYKGKNISDVLNMTVEDAMHFFDAIPVIHRRLETLNQVGLGYIRLGQSATTLSGGEAQRVKLARELAKRDTGKTLYILDEPTTGLHFHDIAKLLDILHELRNKGNTIVVIEHNLDVIKTADWVIDLGPEGGAGGGMIIAEGTPEHVVKSKVSHTAKFLKPLLK
;
A
#
# COMPACT_ATOMS: atom_id res chain seq x y z
N MET A 1 30.62 -19.99 -28.25
CA MET A 1 30.43 -18.58 -28.64
C MET A 1 29.15 -18.14 -28.03
N SER A 2 29.14 -17.11 -27.16
CA SER A 2 27.89 -16.54 -26.60
C SER A 2 27.09 -15.99 -27.78
N GLN A 3 25.82 -16.40 -27.90
CA GLN A 3 24.92 -15.80 -28.89
C GLN A 3 24.77 -14.32 -28.58
N SER A 4 25.09 -13.44 -29.51
CA SER A 4 25.06 -11.96 -29.34
C SER A 4 23.66 -11.40 -29.46
N HIS A 5 22.66 -12.18 -29.86
CA HIS A 5 21.28 -11.75 -30.09
C HIS A 5 20.29 -12.78 -29.56
N ILE A 6 19.14 -12.30 -29.09
CA ILE A 6 17.93 -13.09 -28.88
C ILE A 6 17.19 -13.12 -30.22
N ARG A 7 17.01 -14.29 -30.79
CA ARG A 7 16.38 -14.47 -32.09
C ARG A 7 14.98 -15.00 -31.94
N ILE A 8 13.99 -14.23 -32.35
CA ILE A 8 12.58 -14.58 -32.35
C ILE A 8 12.15 -14.87 -33.76
N ARG A 9 11.43 -15.96 -33.99
CA ARG A 9 10.86 -16.32 -35.28
C ARG A 9 9.41 -16.72 -35.11
N GLY A 10 8.53 -16.09 -35.87
CA GLY A 10 7.13 -16.42 -35.94
C GLY A 10 6.30 -16.14 -34.68
N ALA A 11 6.52 -15.06 -33.95
CA ALA A 11 5.71 -14.74 -32.78
C ALA A 11 4.31 -14.29 -33.19
N ARG A 12 3.29 -14.98 -32.63
CA ARG A 12 1.86 -14.79 -32.94
C ARG A 12 0.98 -14.67 -31.69
N THR A 13 1.62 -14.51 -30.55
CA THR A 13 0.90 -14.36 -29.26
C THR A 13 -0.04 -13.17 -29.31
N HIS A 14 -1.31 -13.37 -28.95
CA HIS A 14 -2.38 -12.37 -28.97
C HIS A 14 -2.56 -11.68 -30.33
N ASN A 15 -2.21 -10.39 -30.43
CA ASN A 15 -2.35 -9.62 -31.66
C ASN A 15 -1.09 -9.56 -32.54
N LEU A 16 0.01 -10.21 -32.14
CA LEU A 16 1.26 -10.22 -32.92
C LEU A 16 1.08 -10.91 -34.27
N LYS A 17 1.66 -10.34 -35.32
CA LYS A 17 1.49 -10.77 -36.71
C LYS A 17 2.76 -11.42 -37.25
N ASN A 18 3.07 -12.64 -36.78
CA ASN A 18 4.23 -13.44 -37.25
C ASN A 18 5.56 -12.66 -37.14
N VAL A 19 5.80 -12.07 -35.97
CA VAL A 19 6.92 -11.18 -35.73
C VAL A 19 8.24 -11.94 -35.73
N ASN A 20 9.22 -11.43 -36.49
CA ASN A 20 10.61 -11.91 -36.56
C ASN A 20 11.53 -10.77 -36.13
N LEU A 21 12.38 -11.00 -35.09
CA LEU A 21 13.28 -10.01 -34.51
C LEU A 21 14.60 -10.62 -34.09
N ASP A 22 15.67 -9.84 -34.17
CA ASP A 22 17.00 -10.16 -33.67
C ASP A 22 17.42 -9.09 -32.64
N ILE A 23 17.05 -9.30 -31.38
CA ILE A 23 17.25 -8.34 -30.27
C ILE A 23 18.68 -8.48 -29.74
N PRO A 24 19.49 -7.41 -29.69
CA PRO A 24 20.86 -7.49 -29.19
C PRO A 24 20.86 -7.77 -27.68
N ARG A 25 21.75 -8.65 -27.22
CA ARG A 25 21.98 -8.96 -25.81
C ARG A 25 22.89 -7.92 -25.16
N ASP A 26 22.82 -7.84 -23.83
CA ASP A 26 23.64 -6.95 -22.99
C ASP A 26 23.49 -5.49 -23.41
N LYS A 27 22.25 -5.12 -23.79
CA LYS A 27 21.85 -3.80 -24.26
C LYS A 27 20.61 -3.32 -23.54
N PHE A 28 20.44 -2.00 -23.53
CA PHE A 28 19.21 -1.34 -23.12
C PHE A 28 18.28 -1.23 -24.32
N VAL A 29 17.20 -2.01 -24.33
CA VAL A 29 16.26 -2.14 -25.46
C VAL A 29 14.91 -1.57 -25.04
N VAL A 30 14.37 -0.66 -25.82
CA VAL A 30 13.03 -0.08 -25.59
C VAL A 30 12.05 -0.62 -26.65
N ILE A 31 10.91 -1.14 -26.18
CA ILE A 31 9.77 -1.50 -27.03
C ILE A 31 8.73 -0.40 -26.88
N THR A 32 8.42 0.28 -27.97
CA THR A 32 7.48 1.41 -28.01
C THR A 32 6.37 1.18 -29.04
N GLY A 33 5.43 2.13 -29.17
CA GLY A 33 4.29 2.09 -30.10
C GLY A 33 2.96 2.41 -29.42
N LEU A 34 1.88 2.46 -30.16
CA LEU A 34 0.55 2.82 -29.67
C LEU A 34 0.05 1.92 -28.54
N SER A 35 -0.86 2.44 -27.68
CA SER A 35 -1.56 1.63 -26.69
C SER A 35 -2.33 0.49 -27.40
N GLY A 36 -2.18 -0.76 -26.90
CA GLY A 36 -2.80 -1.94 -27.53
C GLY A 36 -2.12 -2.42 -28.82
N SER A 37 -0.95 -1.92 -29.22
CA SER A 37 -0.25 -2.34 -30.42
C SER A 37 0.40 -3.74 -30.32
N GLY A 38 0.59 -4.31 -29.11
CA GLY A 38 1.20 -5.62 -28.89
C GLY A 38 2.55 -5.59 -28.18
N LYS A 39 2.95 -4.46 -27.60
CA LYS A 39 4.22 -4.30 -26.87
C LYS A 39 4.36 -5.30 -25.73
N SER A 40 3.36 -5.32 -24.83
CA SER A 40 3.35 -6.23 -23.68
C SER A 40 3.24 -7.69 -24.11
N SER A 41 2.53 -7.97 -25.22
CA SER A 41 2.45 -9.32 -25.81
C SER A 41 3.82 -9.82 -26.28
N LEU A 42 4.67 -8.92 -26.83
CA LEU A 42 6.04 -9.29 -27.21
C LEU A 42 6.94 -9.42 -25.97
N ALA A 43 6.93 -8.41 -25.07
CA ALA A 43 7.85 -8.34 -23.93
C ALA A 43 7.54 -9.40 -22.86
N PHE A 44 6.28 -9.48 -22.42
CA PHE A 44 5.86 -10.30 -21.28
C PHE A 44 5.30 -11.66 -21.73
N ASP A 45 4.27 -11.66 -22.59
CA ASP A 45 3.57 -12.90 -22.97
C ASP A 45 4.37 -13.77 -23.95
N THR A 46 5.45 -13.22 -24.55
CA THR A 46 6.32 -13.99 -25.45
C THR A 46 7.72 -14.19 -24.87
N LEU A 47 8.50 -13.11 -24.69
CA LEU A 47 9.91 -13.22 -24.27
C LEU A 47 10.07 -13.65 -22.81
N TYR A 48 9.41 -12.95 -21.90
CA TYR A 48 9.48 -13.29 -20.48
C TYR A 48 8.84 -14.65 -20.21
N ALA A 49 7.65 -14.91 -20.75
CA ALA A 49 6.94 -16.17 -20.56
C ALA A 49 7.78 -17.38 -20.99
N GLU A 50 8.43 -17.33 -22.17
CA GLU A 50 9.30 -18.40 -22.64
C GLU A 50 10.59 -18.52 -21.81
N GLY A 51 11.19 -17.40 -21.41
CA GLY A 51 12.37 -17.38 -20.54
C GLY A 51 12.07 -18.02 -19.17
N GLN A 52 10.97 -17.65 -18.55
CA GLN A 52 10.51 -18.20 -17.28
C GLN A 52 10.14 -19.68 -17.41
N ARG A 53 9.42 -20.06 -18.47
CA ARG A 53 9.04 -21.45 -18.73
C ARG A 53 10.27 -22.36 -18.80
N ARG A 54 11.28 -21.97 -19.60
CA ARG A 54 12.55 -22.74 -19.73
C ARG A 54 13.30 -22.84 -18.42
N TYR A 55 13.32 -21.75 -17.64
CA TYR A 55 13.95 -21.76 -16.33
C TYR A 55 13.25 -22.74 -15.39
N VAL A 56 11.92 -22.68 -15.30
CA VAL A 56 11.11 -23.59 -14.46
C VAL A 56 11.26 -25.04 -14.90
N GLU A 57 11.30 -25.32 -16.22
CA GLU A 57 11.53 -26.66 -16.75
C GLU A 57 12.91 -27.24 -16.39
N SER A 58 13.92 -26.39 -16.19
CA SER A 58 15.26 -26.82 -15.77
C SER A 58 15.33 -27.23 -14.29
N LEU A 59 14.32 -26.89 -13.48
CA LEU A 59 14.26 -27.20 -12.05
C LEU A 59 13.82 -28.64 -11.79
N SER A 60 14.08 -29.14 -10.58
CA SER A 60 13.64 -30.48 -10.15
C SER A 60 12.11 -30.61 -10.20
N ALA A 61 11.59 -31.83 -10.38
CA ALA A 61 10.16 -32.10 -10.40
C ALA A 61 9.46 -31.62 -9.10
N TYR A 62 10.15 -31.68 -7.97
CA TYR A 62 9.65 -31.19 -6.69
C TYR A 62 9.50 -29.66 -6.69
N ALA A 63 10.51 -28.92 -7.13
CA ALA A 63 10.46 -27.45 -7.20
C ALA A 63 9.39 -26.96 -8.19
N ARG A 64 9.17 -27.66 -9.30
CA ARG A 64 8.12 -27.34 -10.28
C ARG A 64 6.69 -27.42 -9.73
N GLN A 65 6.44 -28.22 -8.69
CA GLN A 65 5.11 -28.32 -8.08
C GLN A 65 4.69 -27.03 -7.35
N PHE A 66 5.66 -26.19 -6.96
CA PHE A 66 5.43 -24.94 -6.23
C PHE A 66 5.46 -23.69 -7.11
N LEU A 67 5.78 -23.84 -8.39
CA LEU A 67 5.88 -22.74 -9.34
C LEU A 67 4.78 -22.84 -10.40
N SER A 68 4.09 -21.72 -10.65
CA SER A 68 3.14 -21.65 -11.76
C SER A 68 3.86 -21.81 -13.08
N GLN A 69 3.44 -22.77 -13.89
CA GLN A 69 3.91 -22.86 -15.27
C GLN A 69 3.21 -21.78 -16.09
N MET A 70 3.99 -20.95 -16.78
CA MET A 70 3.46 -20.05 -17.79
C MET A 70 3.01 -20.84 -19.03
N GLU A 71 1.96 -20.38 -19.66
CA GLU A 71 1.51 -20.93 -20.95
C GLU A 71 2.62 -20.77 -21.99
N LYS A 72 2.78 -21.76 -22.85
CA LYS A 72 3.75 -21.70 -23.95
C LYS A 72 3.30 -20.63 -24.94
N PRO A 73 4.12 -19.61 -25.23
CA PRO A 73 3.77 -18.60 -26.21
C PRO A 73 3.62 -19.18 -27.62
N GLU A 74 2.77 -18.57 -28.42
CA GLU A 74 2.62 -18.92 -29.84
C GLU A 74 3.80 -18.36 -30.65
N VAL A 75 4.86 -19.13 -30.76
CA VAL A 75 6.10 -18.77 -31.45
C VAL A 75 6.73 -20.01 -32.11
N ASP A 76 7.33 -19.83 -33.28
CA ASP A 76 8.01 -20.93 -33.97
C ASP A 76 9.32 -21.30 -33.25
N SER A 77 10.16 -20.31 -32.94
CA SER A 77 11.38 -20.52 -32.17
C SER A 77 11.86 -19.23 -31.49
N ILE A 78 12.48 -19.36 -30.30
CA ILE A 78 13.25 -18.31 -29.65
C ILE A 78 14.60 -18.88 -29.24
N GLU A 79 15.69 -18.26 -29.69
CA GLU A 79 17.06 -18.65 -29.37
C GLU A 79 17.78 -17.54 -28.60
N GLY A 80 18.78 -17.86 -27.81
CA GLY A 80 19.62 -16.89 -27.11
C GLY A 80 19.02 -16.27 -25.85
N LEU A 81 17.88 -16.79 -25.32
CA LEU A 81 17.29 -16.30 -24.10
C LEU A 81 18.20 -16.50 -22.90
N SER A 82 18.31 -15.48 -22.06
CA SER A 82 18.84 -15.54 -20.68
C SER A 82 17.73 -15.83 -19.68
N PRO A 83 18.05 -16.23 -18.43
CA PRO A 83 17.07 -16.21 -17.33
C PRO A 83 16.38 -14.85 -17.28
N ALA A 84 15.06 -14.84 -17.17
CA ALA A 84 14.27 -13.62 -17.27
C ALA A 84 13.65 -13.23 -15.93
N ILE A 85 13.67 -11.94 -15.62
CA ILE A 85 13.03 -11.34 -14.44
C ILE A 85 12.07 -10.26 -14.93
N ALA A 86 10.79 -10.39 -14.58
CA ALA A 86 9.78 -9.37 -14.89
C ALA A 86 9.55 -8.42 -13.70
N ILE A 87 9.44 -7.15 -14.02
CA ILE A 87 9.06 -6.10 -13.06
C ILE A 87 7.81 -5.40 -13.60
N GLU A 88 6.66 -6.02 -13.32
CA GLU A 88 5.36 -5.52 -13.74
C GLU A 88 4.80 -4.48 -12.78
N GLN A 89 3.92 -3.63 -13.29
CA GLN A 89 3.18 -2.64 -12.51
C GLN A 89 2.09 -3.27 -11.62
N LYS A 90 1.58 -4.46 -11.96
CA LYS A 90 0.47 -5.12 -11.26
C LYS A 90 0.90 -5.72 -9.93
N SER A 91 0.01 -5.63 -8.95
CA SER A 91 0.01 -6.21 -7.61
C SER A 91 0.97 -5.59 -6.57
N THR A 92 0.45 -4.63 -5.84
CA THR A 92 0.87 -4.43 -4.45
C THR A 92 0.49 -5.65 -3.63
N SER A 93 1.39 -6.10 -2.76
CA SER A 93 1.06 -7.16 -1.79
C SER A 93 -0.10 -6.70 -0.91
N HIS A 94 -1.19 -7.45 -0.89
CA HIS A 94 -2.33 -7.19 0.02
C HIS A 94 -2.09 -7.69 1.45
N ASN A 95 -0.86 -8.11 1.76
CA ASN A 95 -0.52 -8.55 3.10
C ASN A 95 -0.24 -7.32 3.99
N PRO A 96 -1.06 -7.04 5.02
CA PRO A 96 -0.91 -5.87 5.89
C PRO A 96 0.38 -5.89 6.73
N ARG A 97 1.06 -7.03 6.78
CA ARG A 97 2.37 -7.17 7.43
C ARG A 97 3.54 -6.84 6.52
N SER A 98 3.34 -6.72 5.20
CA SER A 98 4.40 -6.32 4.28
C SER A 98 4.67 -4.82 4.38
N THR A 99 5.95 -4.45 4.51
CA THR A 99 6.43 -3.06 4.54
C THR A 99 7.52 -2.86 3.50
N VAL A 100 7.85 -1.61 3.18
CA VAL A 100 9.00 -1.30 2.31
C VAL A 100 10.25 -2.02 2.82
N GLY A 101 10.54 -1.93 4.13
CA GLY A 101 11.71 -2.58 4.73
C GLY A 101 11.75 -4.09 4.59
N THR A 102 10.58 -4.78 4.63
CA THR A 102 10.53 -6.25 4.47
C THR A 102 10.63 -6.69 3.01
N ILE A 103 10.07 -5.92 2.07
CA ILE A 103 10.16 -6.22 0.63
C ILE A 103 11.60 -6.04 0.12
N THR A 104 12.31 -5.04 0.65
CA THR A 104 13.69 -4.72 0.29
C THR A 104 14.74 -5.53 1.08
N GLU A 105 14.30 -6.43 1.96
CA GLU A 105 15.15 -7.19 2.88
C GLU A 105 15.97 -6.35 3.87
N ILE A 106 15.90 -5.01 3.79
CA ILE A 106 16.63 -4.11 4.71
C ILE A 106 16.23 -4.40 6.15
N TYR A 107 14.95 -4.73 6.40
CA TYR A 107 14.47 -5.05 7.73
C TYR A 107 15.12 -6.32 8.30
N ASP A 108 15.49 -7.29 7.46
CA ASP A 108 16.18 -8.51 7.90
C ASP A 108 17.61 -8.22 8.35
N TYR A 109 18.31 -7.34 7.64
CA TYR A 109 19.61 -6.86 8.08
C TYR A 109 19.53 -5.99 9.35
N LEU A 110 18.48 -5.16 9.48
CA LEU A 110 18.24 -4.41 10.71
C LEU A 110 18.03 -5.33 11.91
N ARG A 111 17.19 -6.37 11.77
CA ARG A 111 16.99 -7.37 12.85
C ARG A 111 18.29 -8.04 13.25
N LEU A 112 19.12 -8.41 12.28
CA LEU A 112 20.43 -9.00 12.54
C LEU A 112 21.34 -8.02 13.25
N LEU A 113 21.40 -6.77 12.82
CA LEU A 113 22.20 -5.71 13.42
C LEU A 113 21.82 -5.50 14.90
N TYR A 114 20.52 -5.29 15.17
CA TYR A 114 20.02 -5.05 16.53
C TYR A 114 20.19 -6.25 17.45
N ALA A 115 20.14 -7.47 16.92
CA ALA A 115 20.40 -8.68 17.68
C ALA A 115 21.90 -8.85 18.05
N ARG A 116 22.82 -8.43 17.18
CA ARG A 116 24.25 -8.68 17.37
C ARG A 116 25.00 -7.56 18.08
N VAL A 117 24.64 -6.31 17.84
CA VAL A 117 25.35 -5.14 18.39
C VAL A 117 24.47 -4.23 19.25
N GLY A 118 23.16 -4.47 19.27
CA GLY A 118 22.20 -3.69 20.03
C GLY A 118 22.45 -3.76 21.54
N THR A 119 22.13 -2.68 22.24
CA THR A 119 22.13 -2.61 23.70
C THR A 119 20.69 -2.43 24.17
N PRO A 120 20.13 -3.37 24.97
CA PRO A 120 18.80 -3.20 25.53
C PRO A 120 18.79 -2.13 26.62
N PHE A 121 17.72 -1.38 26.69
CA PHE A 121 17.44 -0.38 27.72
C PHE A 121 16.18 -0.77 28.50
N CYS A 122 16.18 -0.45 29.81
CA CYS A 122 15.03 -0.69 30.64
C CYS A 122 13.85 0.20 30.21
N PRO A 123 12.65 -0.34 29.94
CA PRO A 123 11.49 0.47 29.57
C PRO A 123 11.04 1.48 30.63
N GLU A 124 11.31 1.21 31.92
CA GLU A 124 10.88 2.07 33.03
C GLU A 124 11.95 3.11 33.42
N HIS A 125 13.23 2.72 33.40
CA HIS A 125 14.33 3.56 33.94
C HIS A 125 15.19 4.18 32.84
N ASP A 126 15.02 3.73 31.56
CA ASP A 126 15.86 4.12 30.41
C ASP A 126 17.38 3.92 30.63
N LEU A 127 17.75 2.98 31.50
CA LEU A 127 19.14 2.60 31.77
C LEU A 127 19.58 1.43 30.87
N PRO A 128 20.85 1.43 30.41
CA PRO A 128 21.37 0.32 29.62
C PRO A 128 21.42 -0.96 30.45
N MET A 129 20.92 -2.05 29.90
CA MET A 129 20.93 -3.37 30.49
C MET A 129 22.12 -4.13 29.92
N VAL A 130 23.18 -4.28 30.72
CA VAL A 130 24.48 -4.86 30.31
C VAL A 130 24.64 -6.22 31.00
N ALA A 131 25.02 -7.23 30.27
CA ALA A 131 25.50 -8.48 30.84
C ALA A 131 26.92 -8.28 31.32
N GLN A 132 27.21 -8.70 32.56
CA GLN A 132 28.54 -8.60 33.17
C GLN A 132 29.20 -9.97 33.10
N THR A 133 30.50 -9.97 32.78
CA THR A 133 31.33 -11.18 32.91
C THR A 133 31.71 -11.41 34.37
N VAL A 134 31.97 -12.66 34.73
CA VAL A 134 32.44 -12.99 36.08
C VAL A 134 33.68 -12.17 36.45
N SER A 135 34.59 -11.93 35.49
CA SER A 135 35.79 -11.10 35.72
C SER A 135 35.43 -9.66 36.10
N GLU A 136 34.49 -9.03 35.37
CA GLU A 136 33.99 -7.68 35.68
C GLU A 136 33.28 -7.62 37.04
N MET A 137 32.55 -8.67 37.41
CA MET A 137 31.93 -8.76 38.75
C MET A 137 33.01 -8.82 39.86
N VAL A 138 34.03 -9.62 39.64
CA VAL A 138 35.18 -9.73 40.58
C VAL A 138 35.91 -8.38 40.67
N ASP A 139 36.19 -7.73 39.56
CA ASP A 139 36.87 -6.42 39.54
C ASP A 139 36.03 -5.35 40.26
N ALA A 140 34.70 -5.40 40.08
CA ALA A 140 33.79 -4.50 40.79
C ALA A 140 33.75 -4.71 42.29
N VAL A 141 34.00 -5.94 42.78
CA VAL A 141 34.13 -6.25 44.19
C VAL A 141 35.52 -5.82 44.74
N LYS A 142 36.58 -6.10 43.96
CA LYS A 142 37.96 -5.64 44.32
C LYS A 142 38.14 -4.13 44.36
N GLY A 143 37.30 -3.39 43.63
CA GLY A 143 37.27 -1.93 43.66
C GLY A 143 36.65 -1.32 44.91
N LEU A 144 36.12 -2.16 45.85
CA LEU A 144 35.60 -1.71 47.13
C LEU A 144 36.73 -1.62 48.18
N ASP A 145 36.49 -0.87 49.26
CA ASP A 145 37.45 -0.66 50.32
C ASP A 145 37.91 -1.96 50.97
N GLU A 146 39.21 -2.15 51.20
CA GLU A 146 39.76 -3.34 51.82
C GLU A 146 39.19 -3.54 53.22
N GLY A 147 38.82 -4.80 53.53
CA GLY A 147 38.22 -5.15 54.80
C GLY A 147 36.68 -5.06 54.81
N THR A 148 36.01 -4.53 53.76
CA THR A 148 34.56 -4.50 53.66
C THR A 148 34.00 -5.90 53.76
N ALA A 149 33.08 -6.12 54.71
CA ALA A 149 32.42 -7.41 54.92
C ALA A 149 31.20 -7.57 54.03
N LEU A 150 31.23 -8.55 53.13
CA LEU A 150 30.26 -8.78 52.10
C LEU A 150 29.65 -10.17 52.13
N MET A 151 28.47 -10.30 51.64
CA MET A 151 27.72 -11.54 51.43
C MET A 151 27.31 -11.66 49.97
N LEU A 152 27.66 -12.78 49.35
CA LEU A 152 27.18 -13.10 48.01
C LEU A 152 25.98 -14.02 48.08
N LEU A 153 24.89 -13.59 47.46
CA LEU A 153 23.57 -14.25 47.52
C LEU A 153 23.13 -14.71 46.13
N ALA A 154 22.45 -15.84 46.06
CA ALA A 154 21.81 -16.35 44.86
C ALA A 154 20.27 -16.32 45.03
N PRO A 155 19.51 -15.55 44.26
CA PRO A 155 18.07 -15.47 44.36
C PRO A 155 17.43 -16.71 43.70
N VAL A 156 16.90 -17.63 44.50
CA VAL A 156 16.27 -18.88 44.01
C VAL A 156 14.75 -18.78 43.93
N VAL A 157 14.13 -17.91 44.73
CA VAL A 157 12.69 -17.60 44.68
C VAL A 157 12.49 -16.10 44.79
N ARG A 158 11.64 -15.53 43.93
CA ARG A 158 11.35 -14.09 43.92
C ARG A 158 9.84 -13.87 43.90
N GLU A 159 9.31 -13.28 44.97
CA GLU A 159 7.89 -12.92 45.14
C GLU A 159 6.89 -14.00 44.70
N ARG A 160 7.15 -15.27 45.00
CA ARG A 160 6.26 -16.41 44.68
C ARG A 160 5.66 -17.00 45.93
N LYS A 161 4.38 -17.42 45.82
CA LYS A 161 3.69 -18.13 46.88
C LYS A 161 4.17 -19.56 46.94
N GLY A 162 4.38 -20.08 48.15
CA GLY A 162 4.80 -21.48 48.37
C GLY A 162 5.40 -21.69 49.77
N GLU A 163 5.50 -22.92 50.25
CA GLU A 163 6.13 -23.31 51.53
C GLU A 163 7.62 -23.67 51.35
N TYR A 164 8.05 -24.04 50.16
CA TYR A 164 9.44 -24.30 49.75
C TYR A 164 10.27 -25.27 50.55
N SER A 165 9.66 -26.16 51.37
CA SER A 165 10.36 -27.13 52.22
C SER A 165 11.31 -28.02 51.41
N ASN A 166 10.84 -28.56 50.26
CA ASN A 166 11.70 -29.40 49.39
C ASN A 166 12.88 -28.62 48.80
N LEU A 167 12.73 -27.30 48.52
CA LEU A 167 13.82 -26.45 48.05
C LEU A 167 14.87 -26.30 49.12
N PHE A 168 14.50 -26.05 50.37
CA PHE A 168 15.41 -25.93 51.49
C PHE A 168 16.16 -27.24 51.72
N GLU A 169 15.51 -28.41 51.69
CA GLU A 169 16.14 -29.73 51.74
C GLU A 169 17.16 -29.94 50.64
N GLN A 170 16.83 -29.55 49.42
CA GLN A 170 17.72 -29.61 48.28
C GLN A 170 18.96 -28.69 48.47
N LEU A 171 18.80 -27.46 48.92
CA LEU A 171 19.89 -26.55 49.22
C LEU A 171 20.78 -27.04 50.36
N GLN A 172 20.23 -27.57 51.41
CA GLN A 172 20.96 -28.17 52.51
C GLN A 172 21.76 -29.40 52.03
N SER A 173 21.22 -30.25 51.18
CA SER A 173 21.91 -31.40 50.61
C SER A 173 23.10 -30.97 49.70
N GLN A 174 23.05 -29.78 49.10
CA GLN A 174 24.13 -29.19 48.32
C GLN A 174 25.20 -28.48 49.19
N GLY A 175 25.03 -28.46 50.51
CA GLY A 175 25.98 -27.91 51.45
C GLY A 175 25.80 -26.43 51.82
N PHE A 176 24.67 -25.81 51.41
CA PHE A 176 24.37 -24.47 51.84
C PHE A 176 23.80 -24.46 53.26
N VAL A 177 24.28 -23.51 54.09
CA VAL A 177 23.97 -23.44 55.53
C VAL A 177 22.93 -22.37 55.83
N ARG A 178 22.86 -21.31 54.99
CA ARG A 178 22.01 -20.13 55.22
C ARG A 178 21.31 -19.64 53.97
N ALA A 179 20.16 -19.02 54.19
CA ALA A 179 19.45 -18.27 53.19
C ALA A 179 18.93 -16.94 53.78
N ARG A 180 18.74 -15.93 52.94
CA ARG A 180 17.96 -14.74 53.29
C ARG A 180 16.55 -14.97 52.80
N VAL A 181 15.59 -14.97 53.73
CA VAL A 181 14.18 -15.17 53.46
C VAL A 181 13.45 -13.89 53.83
N ASP A 182 12.77 -13.25 52.87
CA ASP A 182 12.01 -12.02 53.03
C ASP A 182 12.86 -10.89 53.71
N GLY A 183 14.17 -10.84 53.42
CA GLY A 183 15.11 -9.86 53.93
C GLY A 183 15.86 -10.29 55.24
N GLU A 184 15.42 -11.39 55.90
CA GLU A 184 16.06 -11.89 57.13
C GLU A 184 16.94 -13.10 56.84
N ILE A 185 18.11 -13.16 57.46
CA ILE A 185 19.02 -14.29 57.35
C ILE A 185 18.58 -15.41 58.30
N VAL A 186 18.32 -16.58 57.77
CA VAL A 186 17.90 -17.76 58.48
C VAL A 186 18.89 -18.90 58.23
N ASP A 187 19.12 -19.75 59.27
CA ASP A 187 19.85 -20.99 59.10
C ASP A 187 18.94 -22.04 58.45
N LEU A 188 19.47 -22.87 57.57
CA LEU A 188 18.72 -23.94 56.91
C LEU A 188 18.55 -25.19 57.75
N ASP A 189 19.14 -25.24 58.93
CA ASP A 189 18.95 -26.29 59.93
C ASP A 189 18.59 -25.65 61.27
N PRO A 190 17.33 -25.80 61.76
CA PRO A 190 16.21 -26.52 61.14
C PRO A 190 15.63 -25.81 59.93
N ILE A 191 15.00 -26.58 59.02
CA ILE A 191 14.38 -26.01 57.79
C ILE A 191 13.30 -24.97 58.16
N PRO A 192 13.37 -23.75 57.60
CA PRO A 192 12.37 -22.73 57.88
C PRO A 192 10.97 -23.08 57.38
N GLU A 193 9.94 -22.90 58.23
CA GLU A 193 8.55 -23.05 57.84
C GLU A 193 8.01 -21.75 57.26
N LEU A 194 7.53 -21.78 56.02
CA LEU A 194 6.99 -20.61 55.34
C LEU A 194 5.47 -20.74 55.07
N ASP A 195 4.77 -19.59 55.14
CA ASP A 195 3.32 -19.54 54.85
C ASP A 195 3.05 -19.69 53.36
N LYS A 196 2.52 -20.83 52.90
CA LYS A 196 2.21 -21.08 51.49
C LYS A 196 1.25 -20.08 50.83
N LYS A 197 0.55 -19.23 51.62
CA LYS A 197 -0.38 -18.21 51.08
C LYS A 197 0.31 -16.88 50.85
N LYS A 198 1.46 -16.63 51.44
CA LYS A 198 2.26 -15.42 51.25
C LYS A 198 3.25 -15.55 50.08
N LYS A 199 3.63 -14.46 49.54
CA LYS A 199 4.74 -14.38 48.60
C LYS A 199 6.06 -14.31 49.38
N HIS A 200 7.03 -15.11 48.97
CA HIS A 200 8.34 -15.16 49.58
C HIS A 200 9.43 -14.85 48.57
N THR A 201 10.50 -14.23 49.04
CA THR A 201 11.75 -14.05 48.34
C THR A 201 12.82 -14.83 49.10
N ILE A 202 13.48 -15.79 48.43
CA ILE A 202 14.52 -16.65 49.04
C ILE A 202 15.80 -16.50 48.27
N GLU A 203 16.85 -16.15 48.97
CA GLU A 203 18.18 -15.91 48.40
C GLU A 203 19.20 -16.77 49.22
N VAL A 204 19.89 -17.66 48.54
CA VAL A 204 20.89 -18.53 49.18
C VAL A 204 22.18 -17.79 49.47
N VAL A 205 22.70 -17.87 50.64
CA VAL A 205 24.02 -17.32 50.97
C VAL A 205 25.08 -18.24 50.40
N VAL A 206 25.70 -17.83 49.29
CA VAL A 206 26.73 -18.62 48.60
C VAL A 206 28.09 -18.47 49.28
N ASP A 207 28.45 -17.23 49.60
CA ASP A 207 29.74 -16.95 50.25
C ASP A 207 29.63 -15.70 51.15
N ARG A 208 30.54 -15.66 52.17
CA ARG A 208 30.73 -14.51 53.07
C ARG A 208 32.21 -14.25 53.19
N PHE A 209 32.62 -13.06 52.79
CA PHE A 209 34.06 -12.71 52.76
C PHE A 209 34.29 -11.22 53.12
N LYS A 210 35.51 -10.92 53.41
CA LYS A 210 35.99 -9.51 53.49
C LYS A 210 36.82 -9.23 52.26
N VAL A 211 36.66 -8.04 51.67
CA VAL A 211 37.45 -7.64 50.51
C VAL A 211 38.94 -7.68 50.81
N ARG A 212 39.69 -8.42 49.98
CA ARG A 212 41.16 -8.52 49.98
C ARG A 212 41.63 -8.89 48.57
N ASP A 213 42.83 -8.44 48.20
CA ASP A 213 43.38 -8.64 46.86
C ASP A 213 43.62 -10.12 46.47
N ASP A 214 43.91 -10.97 47.48
CA ASP A 214 44.25 -12.38 47.31
C ASP A 214 43.05 -13.29 47.01
N LEU A 215 41.83 -12.81 47.15
CA LEU A 215 40.61 -13.59 47.04
C LEU A 215 40.00 -13.67 45.63
N GLY A 216 40.65 -13.18 44.59
CA GLY A 216 40.06 -13.09 43.26
C GLY A 216 39.49 -14.41 42.70
N ASN A 217 40.24 -15.50 42.80
CA ASN A 217 39.80 -16.82 42.32
C ASN A 217 38.60 -17.36 43.14
N ARG A 218 38.62 -17.19 44.47
CA ARG A 218 37.49 -17.61 45.32
C ARG A 218 36.23 -16.83 45.03
N ILE A 219 36.37 -15.50 44.83
CA ILE A 219 35.21 -14.66 44.51
C ILE A 219 34.65 -15.07 43.15
N ALA A 220 35.50 -15.40 42.16
CA ALA A 220 35.05 -15.87 40.85
C ALA A 220 34.25 -17.18 40.95
N GLU A 221 34.77 -18.19 41.68
CA GLU A 221 34.06 -19.46 41.90
C GLU A 221 32.75 -19.25 42.66
N SER A 222 32.69 -18.31 43.58
CA SER A 222 31.47 -17.95 44.31
C SER A 222 30.48 -17.26 43.41
N PHE A 223 30.89 -16.36 42.50
CA PHE A 223 29.99 -15.78 41.48
C PHE A 223 29.48 -16.82 40.51
N GLU A 224 30.31 -17.73 39.99
CA GLU A 224 29.86 -18.82 39.12
C GLU A 224 28.79 -19.68 39.79
N THR A 225 28.98 -20.00 41.08
CA THR A 225 28.03 -20.73 41.87
C THR A 225 26.73 -19.95 42.09
N ALA A 226 26.84 -18.66 42.43
CA ALA A 226 25.68 -17.79 42.65
C ALA A 226 24.88 -17.60 41.38
N LEU A 227 25.53 -17.37 40.24
CA LEU A 227 24.89 -17.22 38.93
C LEU A 227 24.18 -18.52 38.51
N ARG A 228 24.80 -19.69 38.70
CA ARG A 228 24.19 -20.99 38.37
C ARG A 228 22.92 -21.24 39.20
N LEU A 229 22.92 -20.91 40.50
CA LEU A 229 21.76 -21.08 41.38
C LEU A 229 20.71 -20.02 41.18
N GLY A 230 21.08 -18.76 41.00
CA GLY A 230 20.21 -17.60 40.88
C GLY A 230 19.67 -17.33 39.48
N GLY A 231 19.88 -18.29 38.53
CA GLY A 231 19.42 -18.12 37.14
C GLY A 231 20.10 -16.94 36.43
N ASP A 232 21.45 -16.93 36.51
CA ASP A 232 22.37 -15.90 35.97
C ASP A 232 22.38 -14.55 36.70
N ILE A 233 21.88 -14.54 37.96
CA ILE A 233 21.85 -13.35 38.80
C ILE A 233 22.54 -13.69 40.12
N ALA A 234 23.37 -12.75 40.60
CA ALA A 234 24.00 -12.76 41.89
C ALA A 234 23.80 -11.41 42.60
N ILE A 235 23.60 -11.43 43.92
CA ILE A 235 23.38 -10.22 44.72
C ILE A 235 24.52 -10.09 45.72
N LEU A 236 25.16 -8.94 45.72
CA LEU A 236 26.19 -8.58 46.70
C LEU A 236 25.56 -7.70 47.78
N SER A 237 25.57 -8.19 49.03
CA SER A 237 24.99 -7.49 50.18
C SER A 237 26.03 -7.12 51.19
N TRP A 238 25.97 -5.92 51.74
CA TRP A 238 26.87 -5.45 52.80
C TRP A 238 26.36 -5.97 54.13
N MET A 239 27.26 -6.64 54.86
CA MET A 239 26.89 -7.26 56.14
C MET A 239 26.57 -6.25 57.26
N ASN A 240 26.97 -5.01 57.11
CA ASN A 240 26.66 -3.92 58.05
C ASN A 240 25.35 -3.19 57.72
N GLY A 241 24.74 -3.49 56.58
CA GLY A 241 23.47 -2.84 56.17
C GLY A 241 23.59 -1.36 55.77
N GLU A 242 24.77 -0.83 55.66
CA GLU A 242 25.01 0.61 55.36
C GLU A 242 24.80 0.98 53.89
N HIS A 243 24.84 -0.01 52.99
CA HIS A 243 24.66 0.20 51.55
C HIS A 243 23.53 -0.70 51.01
N PRO A 244 22.82 -0.26 49.97
CA PRO A 244 21.84 -1.09 49.29
C PRO A 244 22.53 -2.25 48.59
N ASP A 245 21.81 -3.37 48.45
CA ASP A 245 22.31 -4.54 47.71
C ASP A 245 22.65 -4.18 46.26
N ARG A 246 23.80 -4.73 45.79
CA ARG A 246 24.23 -4.57 44.40
C ARG A 246 23.94 -5.84 43.61
N VAL A 247 23.09 -5.72 42.59
CA VAL A 247 22.75 -6.85 41.73
C VAL A 247 23.74 -6.95 40.60
N PHE A 248 24.25 -8.16 40.37
CA PHE A 248 25.08 -8.54 39.22
C PHE A 248 24.31 -9.53 38.37
N SER A 249 24.43 -9.45 37.06
CA SER A 249 23.79 -10.37 36.18
C SER A 249 24.67 -10.75 34.99
N ALA A 250 24.73 -12.04 34.71
CA ALA A 250 25.30 -12.57 33.47
C ALA A 250 24.36 -12.40 32.26
N LYS A 251 23.12 -11.99 32.51
CA LYS A 251 22.14 -11.61 31.50
C LYS A 251 21.97 -10.08 31.45
N HIS A 252 21.43 -9.58 30.34
CA HIS A 252 21.05 -8.17 30.25
C HIS A 252 19.93 -7.84 31.24
N SER A 253 20.28 -7.22 32.38
CA SER A 253 19.31 -6.83 33.41
C SER A 253 19.42 -5.36 33.79
N CYS A 254 18.28 -4.81 34.21
CA CYS A 254 18.26 -3.43 34.72
C CYS A 254 18.86 -3.36 36.12
N PRO A 255 19.75 -2.40 36.39
CA PRO A 255 20.33 -2.27 37.72
C PRO A 255 19.34 -1.82 38.81
N GLU A 256 18.18 -1.23 38.44
CA GLU A 256 17.21 -0.67 39.41
C GLU A 256 15.95 -1.54 39.60
N CYS A 257 15.49 -2.33 38.64
CA CYS A 257 14.21 -3.03 38.74
C CYS A 257 14.25 -4.53 38.42
N ASP A 258 15.39 -5.16 38.41
CA ASP A 258 15.57 -6.60 38.16
C ASP A 258 14.94 -7.16 36.86
N ARG A 259 14.41 -6.30 35.96
CA ARG A 259 13.95 -6.74 34.64
C ARG A 259 15.16 -7.25 33.87
N ALA A 260 15.09 -8.51 33.47
CA ALA A 260 16.10 -9.15 32.64
C ALA A 260 15.58 -9.39 31.23
N VAL A 261 16.43 -9.20 30.25
CA VAL A 261 16.17 -9.52 28.86
C VAL A 261 16.91 -10.80 28.53
N ALA A 262 16.22 -11.75 27.91
CA ALA A 262 16.84 -12.93 27.33
C ALA A 262 17.83 -12.52 26.24
N GLU A 263 18.63 -13.46 25.74
CA GLU A 263 19.55 -13.22 24.64
C GLU A 263 18.85 -12.53 23.47
N LEU A 264 19.49 -11.47 22.92
CA LEU A 264 18.96 -10.76 21.78
C LEU A 264 19.10 -11.60 20.52
N GLU A 265 18.00 -12.17 20.07
CA GLU A 265 17.91 -12.95 18.83
C GLU A 265 17.20 -12.16 17.72
N PRO A 266 17.51 -12.41 16.43
CA PRO A 266 16.82 -11.74 15.31
C PRO A 266 15.30 -11.90 15.31
N ARG A 267 14.76 -13.04 15.85
CA ARG A 267 13.32 -13.28 15.96
C ARG A 267 12.63 -12.30 16.93
N LEU A 268 13.34 -11.77 17.92
CA LEU A 268 12.83 -10.77 18.86
C LEU A 268 12.46 -9.45 18.18
N PHE A 269 13.12 -9.14 17.07
CA PHE A 269 12.87 -7.93 16.27
C PHE A 269 11.94 -8.18 15.08
N SER A 270 11.31 -9.35 14.98
CA SER A 270 10.37 -9.68 13.92
C SER A 270 8.94 -9.46 14.37
N PHE A 271 8.24 -8.54 13.74
CA PHE A 271 6.80 -8.35 13.99
C PHE A 271 5.92 -9.44 13.33
N ASN A 272 6.50 -10.33 12.51
CA ASN A 272 5.84 -11.52 11.97
C ASN A 272 6.03 -12.76 12.84
N ASN A 273 6.78 -12.64 13.93
CA ASN A 273 7.02 -13.72 14.88
C ASN A 273 6.37 -13.37 16.23
N PRO A 274 5.65 -14.29 16.89
CA PRO A 274 5.02 -14.04 18.20
C PRO A 274 5.98 -13.52 19.28
N PHE A 275 7.26 -13.91 19.24
CA PHE A 275 8.27 -13.43 20.19
C PHE A 275 8.59 -11.95 20.04
N GLY A 276 8.51 -11.39 18.83
CA GLY A 276 8.86 -10.01 18.55
C GLY A 276 7.65 -9.10 18.35
N ALA A 277 6.51 -9.68 18.00
CA ALA A 277 5.27 -8.93 17.71
C ALA A 277 4.69 -8.27 18.96
N CYS A 278 4.10 -7.10 18.79
CA CYS A 278 3.28 -6.49 19.82
C CYS A 278 2.06 -7.38 20.11
N PRO A 279 1.84 -7.83 21.36
CA PRO A 279 0.75 -8.76 21.68
C PRO A 279 -0.64 -8.12 21.55
N THR A 280 -0.73 -6.78 21.53
CA THR A 280 -2.01 -6.06 21.43
C THR A 280 -2.52 -5.95 20.00
N CYS A 281 -1.62 -5.85 19.00
CA CYS A 281 -1.98 -5.74 17.59
C CYS A 281 -1.41 -6.87 16.72
N ASP A 282 -0.87 -7.92 17.31
CA ASP A 282 -0.28 -9.07 16.62
C ASP A 282 0.70 -8.68 15.49
N GLY A 283 1.50 -7.64 15.74
CA GLY A 283 2.47 -7.14 14.77
C GLY A 283 1.91 -6.32 13.62
N LEU A 284 0.64 -5.95 13.63
CA LEU A 284 0.02 -5.12 12.59
C LEU A 284 0.39 -3.63 12.72
N GLY A 285 0.70 -3.16 13.93
CA GLY A 285 1.01 -1.76 14.22
C GLY A 285 -0.22 -0.86 14.28
N THR A 286 -1.36 -1.33 13.82
CA THR A 286 -2.64 -0.63 13.82
C THR A 286 -3.72 -1.49 14.47
N ARG A 287 -4.76 -0.83 14.97
CA ARG A 287 -5.97 -1.50 15.43
C ARG A 287 -7.17 -0.88 14.73
N SER A 288 -8.01 -1.74 14.20
CA SER A 288 -9.30 -1.31 13.69
C SER A 288 -10.24 -1.07 14.87
N HIS A 289 -10.84 0.10 14.92
CA HIS A 289 -11.86 0.47 15.89
C HIS A 289 -12.99 1.17 15.18
N PHE A 290 -14.19 1.11 15.73
CA PHE A 290 -15.32 1.87 15.20
C PHE A 290 -15.11 3.35 15.52
N SER A 291 -15.08 4.19 14.48
CA SER A 291 -14.82 5.62 14.59
C SER A 291 -16.13 6.38 14.80
N ALA A 292 -16.17 7.21 15.84
CA ALA A 292 -17.28 8.14 16.06
C ALA A 292 -17.42 9.14 14.90
N GLU A 293 -16.31 9.58 14.30
CA GLU A 293 -16.28 10.50 13.17
C GLU A 293 -16.92 9.89 11.91
N LYS A 294 -16.64 8.62 11.62
CA LYS A 294 -17.28 7.91 10.51
C LYS A 294 -18.75 7.61 10.75
N LEU A 295 -19.12 7.44 12.01
CA LEU A 295 -20.51 7.19 12.41
C LEU A 295 -21.33 8.49 12.36
N ILE A 296 -20.71 9.64 12.63
CA ILE A 296 -21.31 10.97 12.71
C ILE A 296 -20.59 11.92 11.75
N PRO A 297 -20.84 11.80 10.44
CA PRO A 297 -20.10 12.57 9.44
C PRO A 297 -20.51 14.05 9.39
N SER A 298 -21.71 14.37 9.88
CA SER A 298 -22.28 15.72 9.85
C SER A 298 -22.69 16.12 11.26
N PRO A 299 -21.77 16.65 12.08
CA PRO A 299 -22.05 16.99 13.46
C PRO A 299 -23.01 18.20 13.62
N ASP A 300 -23.24 18.98 12.56
CA ASP A 300 -24.17 20.11 12.55
C ASP A 300 -25.65 19.66 12.45
N VAL A 301 -25.87 18.38 12.17
CA VAL A 301 -27.21 17.79 12.06
C VAL A 301 -27.60 17.18 13.40
N SER A 302 -28.90 17.22 13.73
CA SER A 302 -29.42 16.59 14.95
C SER A 302 -29.60 15.08 14.80
N ILE A 303 -29.69 14.37 15.93
CA ILE A 303 -29.93 12.91 15.95
C ILE A 303 -31.26 12.59 15.27
N SER A 304 -32.31 13.38 15.49
CA SER A 304 -33.63 13.19 14.85
C SER A 304 -33.57 13.34 13.33
N GLN A 305 -32.64 14.12 12.81
CA GLN A 305 -32.39 14.33 11.38
C GLN A 305 -31.37 13.32 10.80
N GLY A 306 -30.86 12.41 11.60
CA GLY A 306 -29.98 11.32 11.14
C GLY A 306 -28.47 11.58 11.33
N ALA A 307 -28.05 12.38 12.30
CA ALA A 307 -26.64 12.61 12.60
C ALA A 307 -25.86 11.30 12.79
N ILE A 308 -26.49 10.28 13.39
CA ILE A 308 -25.85 8.98 13.67
C ILE A 308 -26.29 7.97 12.59
N ARG A 309 -25.37 7.58 11.73
CA ARG A 309 -25.63 6.62 10.66
C ARG A 309 -26.05 5.25 11.18
N GLY A 310 -27.11 4.69 10.54
CA GLY A 310 -27.67 3.39 10.91
C GLY A 310 -28.45 3.38 12.23
N TRP A 311 -28.61 4.54 12.89
CA TRP A 311 -29.39 4.76 14.09
C TRP A 311 -30.42 5.88 13.88
N ASP A 312 -30.92 6.00 12.68
CA ASP A 312 -31.88 6.99 12.23
C ASP A 312 -33.32 6.42 12.14
N ARG A 313 -34.27 7.24 11.75
CA ARG A 313 -35.68 6.85 11.58
C ARG A 313 -35.91 5.75 10.54
N GLN A 314 -34.97 5.52 9.63
CA GLN A 314 -35.05 4.43 8.66
C GLN A 314 -34.80 3.06 9.29
N ARG A 315 -34.20 3.02 10.50
CA ARG A 315 -34.00 1.81 11.30
C ARG A 315 -34.74 1.92 12.65
N PRO A 316 -36.08 1.71 12.67
CA PRO A 316 -36.94 2.03 13.82
C PRO A 316 -36.52 1.38 15.15
N TYR A 317 -35.97 0.17 15.10
CA TYR A 317 -35.50 -0.55 16.28
C TYR A 317 -34.37 0.19 16.99
N TYR A 318 -33.35 0.59 16.25
CA TYR A 318 -32.21 1.33 16.84
C TYR A 318 -32.58 2.75 17.24
N TYR A 319 -33.40 3.41 16.42
CA TYR A 319 -33.87 4.76 16.72
C TYR A 319 -34.71 4.80 18.00
N SER A 320 -35.59 3.82 18.23
CA SER A 320 -36.37 3.73 19.46
C SER A 320 -35.50 3.53 20.71
N MET A 321 -34.37 2.84 20.59
CA MET A 321 -33.41 2.73 21.72
C MET A 321 -32.80 4.08 22.07
N ILE A 322 -32.42 4.88 21.05
CA ILE A 322 -31.89 6.24 21.26
C ILE A 322 -32.96 7.15 21.89
N GLU A 323 -34.21 7.10 21.40
CA GLU A 323 -35.33 7.90 21.99
C GLU A 323 -35.49 7.62 23.48
N LYS A 324 -35.36 6.35 23.89
CA LYS A 324 -35.49 6.00 25.33
C LYS A 324 -34.29 6.43 26.15
N VAL A 325 -33.09 6.34 25.61
CA VAL A 325 -31.89 6.90 26.25
C VAL A 325 -32.05 8.43 26.40
N ALA A 326 -32.52 9.11 25.37
CA ALA A 326 -32.75 10.54 25.37
C ALA A 326 -33.80 10.93 26.41
N ALA A 327 -34.92 10.20 26.47
CA ALA A 327 -35.98 10.43 27.44
C ALA A 327 -35.53 10.20 28.89
N HIS A 328 -34.75 9.15 29.15
CA HIS A 328 -34.19 8.84 30.46
C HIS A 328 -33.30 9.94 31.02
N PHE A 329 -32.44 10.52 30.15
CA PHE A 329 -31.51 11.58 30.52
C PHE A 329 -32.04 12.99 30.22
N SER A 330 -33.29 13.14 29.78
CA SER A 330 -34.00 14.41 29.56
C SER A 330 -33.29 15.37 28.58
N PHE A 331 -32.70 14.87 27.48
CA PHE A 331 -32.16 15.73 26.44
C PHE A 331 -32.94 15.63 25.13
N SER A 332 -32.87 16.67 24.29
CA SER A 332 -33.59 16.75 23.03
C SER A 332 -32.78 16.08 21.90
N LEU A 333 -33.45 15.24 21.12
CA LEU A 333 -32.88 14.65 19.89
C LEU A 333 -32.81 15.64 18.72
N ASP A 334 -33.42 16.81 18.84
CA ASP A 334 -33.43 17.87 17.83
C ASP A 334 -32.24 18.84 18.00
N THR A 335 -31.45 18.69 19.05
CA THR A 335 -30.20 19.42 19.22
C THR A 335 -29.13 18.91 18.25
N PRO A 336 -28.45 19.77 17.49
CA PRO A 336 -27.30 19.37 16.66
C PRO A 336 -26.25 18.63 17.49
N TRP A 337 -25.64 17.62 16.89
CA TRP A 337 -24.65 16.76 17.59
C TRP A 337 -23.49 17.57 18.18
N ASN A 338 -22.98 18.58 17.45
CA ASN A 338 -21.88 19.45 17.92
C ASN A 338 -22.24 20.25 19.17
N GLU A 339 -23.51 20.61 19.36
CA GLU A 339 -24.02 21.39 20.50
C GLU A 339 -24.33 20.54 21.74
N LEU A 340 -24.40 19.22 21.62
CA LEU A 340 -24.58 18.32 22.77
C LEU A 340 -23.36 18.40 23.69
N ASP A 341 -23.55 18.28 24.96
CA ASP A 341 -22.48 18.23 25.96
C ASP A 341 -21.67 16.92 25.87
N ALA A 342 -20.47 16.95 26.42
CA ALA A 342 -19.52 15.81 26.30
C ALA A 342 -20.02 14.56 27.03
N ASP A 343 -20.76 14.68 28.12
CA ASP A 343 -21.30 13.56 28.90
C ASP A 343 -22.42 12.85 28.12
N THR A 344 -23.34 13.64 27.54
CA THR A 344 -24.38 13.12 26.64
C THR A 344 -23.80 12.39 25.43
N LYS A 345 -22.81 12.99 24.74
CA LYS A 345 -22.09 12.33 23.63
C LYS A 345 -21.47 11.01 24.08
N LYS A 346 -20.84 11.00 25.26
CA LYS A 346 -20.21 9.79 25.82
C LYS A 346 -21.23 8.70 26.13
N LYS A 347 -22.40 9.05 26.71
CA LYS A 347 -23.48 8.08 26.96
C LYS A 347 -23.99 7.42 25.68
N PHE A 348 -24.18 8.19 24.62
CA PHE A 348 -24.56 7.60 23.32
C PHE A 348 -23.49 6.70 22.74
N LEU A 349 -22.27 7.18 22.67
CA LEU A 349 -21.20 6.45 21.99
C LEU A 349 -20.71 5.24 22.77
N TYR A 350 -20.54 5.37 24.09
CA TYR A 350 -19.88 4.36 24.92
C TYR A 350 -20.80 3.71 25.96
N GLY A 351 -22.04 4.18 26.06
CA GLY A 351 -23.06 3.60 26.94
C GLY A 351 -23.18 4.23 28.29
N THR A 352 -24.18 3.73 29.08
CA THR A 352 -24.58 4.28 30.37
C THR A 352 -23.86 3.63 31.57
N GLY A 353 -22.84 2.79 31.33
CA GLY A 353 -22.08 2.10 32.37
C GLY A 353 -22.95 1.13 33.17
N LYS A 354 -23.16 1.38 34.47
CA LYS A 354 -24.00 0.56 35.32
C LYS A 354 -25.46 1.04 35.42
N GLU A 355 -25.76 2.22 34.90
CA GLU A 355 -27.09 2.84 34.99
C GLU A 355 -28.06 2.15 34.03
N LYS A 356 -29.18 1.67 34.55
CA LYS A 356 -30.17 0.92 33.81
C LYS A 356 -31.17 1.87 33.17
N VAL A 357 -31.41 1.67 31.89
CA VAL A 357 -32.41 2.40 31.09
C VAL A 357 -33.51 1.43 30.67
N ASP A 358 -34.77 1.89 30.65
CA ASP A 358 -35.89 1.09 30.11
C ASP A 358 -35.85 1.09 28.59
N LEU A 359 -35.27 0.04 27.99
CA LEU A 359 -35.15 -0.19 26.56
C LEU A 359 -36.26 -1.12 26.03
N SER A 360 -37.40 -1.20 26.74
CA SER A 360 -38.55 -2.05 26.34
C SER A 360 -39.09 -1.61 24.95
N TYR A 361 -39.42 -2.54 24.08
CA TYR A 361 -39.93 -2.26 22.73
C TYR A 361 -41.09 -3.18 22.37
N ILE A 362 -41.87 -2.79 21.36
CA ILE A 362 -42.95 -3.59 20.78
C ILE A 362 -42.48 -4.06 19.41
N ASP A 363 -42.52 -5.36 19.17
CA ASP A 363 -42.14 -5.96 17.89
C ASP A 363 -43.24 -5.75 16.80
N GLU A 364 -42.94 -6.04 15.57
CA GLU A 364 -43.87 -5.92 14.43
C GLU A 364 -45.14 -6.78 14.58
N ARG A 365 -45.10 -7.75 15.51
CA ARG A 365 -46.24 -8.62 15.85
C ARG A 365 -47.04 -8.12 17.05
N GLY A 366 -46.74 -6.91 17.54
CA GLY A 366 -47.45 -6.29 18.68
C GLY A 366 -47.04 -6.84 20.06
N ARG A 367 -46.01 -7.66 20.18
CA ARG A 367 -45.54 -8.22 21.46
C ARG A 367 -44.61 -7.25 22.15
N LYS A 368 -44.90 -6.98 23.43
CA LYS A 368 -44.06 -6.11 24.25
C LYS A 368 -42.91 -6.89 24.88
N HIS A 369 -41.69 -6.45 24.60
CA HIS A 369 -40.45 -6.99 25.17
C HIS A 369 -39.98 -6.03 26.27
N ASN A 370 -40.11 -6.40 27.51
CA ASN A 370 -39.65 -5.60 28.65
C ASN A 370 -38.15 -5.82 28.86
N ARG A 371 -37.37 -4.76 28.74
CA ARG A 371 -35.90 -4.81 28.81
C ARG A 371 -35.33 -3.60 29.58
N VAL A 372 -35.09 -3.79 30.88
CA VAL A 372 -34.49 -2.78 31.73
C VAL A 372 -33.02 -3.19 31.99
N GLN A 373 -32.12 -2.53 31.30
CA GLN A 373 -30.68 -2.86 31.34
C GLN A 373 -29.84 -1.61 31.04
N PRO A 374 -28.53 -1.62 31.34
CA PRO A 374 -27.65 -0.56 30.88
C PRO A 374 -27.66 -0.49 29.34
N PHE A 375 -27.63 0.72 28.81
CA PHE A 375 -27.39 0.89 27.36
C PHE A 375 -25.90 0.68 27.10
N GLU A 376 -25.57 -0.27 26.21
CA GLU A 376 -24.18 -0.64 25.96
C GLU A 376 -23.37 0.42 25.18
N GLY A 377 -24.05 1.37 24.55
CA GLY A 377 -23.43 2.35 23.66
C GLY A 377 -23.37 1.89 22.21
N ILE A 378 -23.33 2.86 21.30
CA ILE A 378 -23.37 2.58 19.85
C ILE A 378 -22.08 1.89 19.38
N LEU A 379 -20.90 2.39 19.79
CA LEU A 379 -19.61 1.83 19.37
C LEU A 379 -19.40 0.41 19.90
N PRO A 380 -19.61 0.10 21.19
CA PRO A 380 -19.54 -1.28 21.71
C PRO A 380 -20.57 -2.20 21.05
N HIS A 381 -21.78 -1.70 20.76
CA HIS A 381 -22.80 -2.47 20.04
C HIS A 381 -22.32 -2.88 18.64
N LEU A 382 -21.77 -1.92 17.87
CA LEU A 382 -21.24 -2.19 16.53
C LEU A 382 -20.07 -3.17 16.58
N GLU A 383 -19.17 -3.02 17.55
CA GLU A 383 -18.01 -3.91 17.74
C GLU A 383 -18.47 -5.35 18.04
N ARG A 384 -19.39 -5.52 18.98
CA ARG A 384 -19.97 -6.81 19.32
C ARG A 384 -20.65 -7.45 18.10
N ARG A 385 -21.51 -6.68 17.40
CA ARG A 385 -22.23 -7.14 16.23
C ARG A 385 -21.31 -7.53 15.08
N TYR A 386 -20.24 -6.78 14.85
CA TYR A 386 -19.21 -7.07 13.84
C TYR A 386 -18.49 -8.40 14.13
N ARG A 387 -18.23 -8.67 15.41
CA ARG A 387 -17.57 -9.90 15.88
C ARG A 387 -18.49 -11.12 15.80
N GLU A 388 -19.76 -10.97 16.18
CA GLU A 388 -20.72 -12.06 16.31
C GLU A 388 -21.47 -12.42 15.02
N THR A 389 -21.46 -11.55 14.00
CA THR A 389 -22.22 -11.79 12.77
C THR A 389 -21.59 -12.88 11.91
N GLU A 390 -22.42 -13.81 11.43
CA GLU A 390 -22.04 -14.83 10.44
C GLU A 390 -22.30 -14.32 9.00
N SER A 391 -23.05 -13.22 8.82
CA SER A 391 -23.36 -12.66 7.53
C SER A 391 -22.21 -11.78 7.01
N ASN A 392 -21.63 -12.15 5.89
CA ASN A 392 -20.61 -11.33 5.21
C ASN A 392 -21.16 -9.96 4.80
N TYR A 393 -22.44 -9.89 4.35
CA TYR A 393 -23.09 -8.62 4.02
C TYR A 393 -23.14 -7.66 5.22
N VAL A 394 -23.55 -8.16 6.40
CA VAL A 394 -23.58 -7.34 7.63
C VAL A 394 -22.18 -6.94 8.06
N ARG A 395 -21.22 -7.82 7.90
CA ARG A 395 -19.80 -7.52 8.23
C ARG A 395 -19.26 -6.43 7.32
N ASP A 396 -19.53 -6.50 6.02
CA ASP A 396 -19.12 -5.47 5.05
C ASP A 396 -19.83 -4.14 5.30
N ASP A 397 -21.13 -4.16 5.64
CA ASP A 397 -21.89 -2.95 6.01
C ASP A 397 -21.33 -2.28 7.27
N LEU A 398 -20.92 -3.04 8.27
CA LEU A 398 -20.32 -2.52 9.48
C LEU A 398 -18.86 -2.06 9.27
N ALA A 399 -18.12 -2.72 8.39
CA ALA A 399 -16.70 -2.41 8.13
C ALA A 399 -16.48 -0.97 7.63
N GLN A 400 -17.46 -0.35 6.99
CA GLN A 400 -17.39 1.05 6.55
C GLN A 400 -17.18 2.05 7.71
N TYR A 401 -17.59 1.69 8.93
CA TYR A 401 -17.42 2.54 10.13
C TYR A 401 -16.10 2.26 10.88
N LEU A 402 -15.32 1.27 10.43
CA LEU A 402 -14.00 0.99 10.99
C LEU A 402 -12.98 2.03 10.54
N SER A 403 -12.17 2.47 11.47
CA SER A 403 -10.97 3.27 11.23
C SER A 403 -9.76 2.55 11.81
N ASN A 404 -8.63 2.68 11.13
CA ASN A 404 -7.37 2.13 11.59
C ASN A 404 -6.58 3.24 12.30
N ALA A 405 -6.37 3.07 13.60
CA ALA A 405 -5.47 3.92 14.36
C ALA A 405 -4.18 3.19 14.69
N ALA A 406 -3.11 3.95 14.92
CA ALA A 406 -1.88 3.38 15.45
C ALA A 406 -2.17 2.65 16.77
N CYS A 407 -1.61 1.47 16.96
CA CYS A 407 -1.79 0.70 18.19
C CYS A 407 -1.21 1.46 19.38
N ASP A 408 -2.03 1.78 20.39
CA ASP A 408 -1.62 2.54 21.56
C ASP A 408 -0.49 1.86 22.33
N ALA A 409 -0.50 0.52 22.42
CA ALA A 409 0.50 -0.26 23.15
C ALA A 409 1.89 -0.18 22.51
N CYS A 410 1.99 -0.13 21.16
CA CYS A 410 3.27 -0.11 20.48
C CYS A 410 3.57 1.19 19.72
N GLY A 411 2.68 2.18 19.72
CA GLY A 411 2.83 3.44 18.98
C GLY A 411 3.07 3.25 17.48
N GLY A 412 2.48 2.18 16.90
CA GLY A 412 2.65 1.82 15.49
C GLY A 412 3.95 1.11 15.15
N SER A 413 4.84 0.82 16.11
CA SER A 413 6.14 0.15 15.88
C SER A 413 6.02 -1.33 15.51
N ARG A 414 4.86 -1.96 15.71
CA ARG A 414 4.57 -3.38 15.50
C ARG A 414 5.27 -4.34 16.46
N LEU A 415 6.23 -3.88 17.24
CA LEU A 415 7.11 -4.69 18.09
C LEU A 415 6.65 -4.71 19.55
N ASN A 416 7.06 -5.75 20.28
CA ASN A 416 6.88 -5.86 21.71
C ASN A 416 7.66 -4.79 22.49
N GLU A 417 7.45 -4.69 23.79
CA GLU A 417 8.05 -3.66 24.64
C GLU A 417 9.59 -3.74 24.68
N ILE A 418 10.14 -4.94 24.82
CA ILE A 418 11.60 -5.14 24.91
C ILE A 418 12.29 -4.72 23.62
N SER A 419 11.80 -5.21 22.48
CA SER A 419 12.40 -4.92 21.16
C SER A 419 12.41 -3.44 20.82
N ARG A 420 11.43 -2.68 21.34
CA ARG A 420 11.33 -1.22 21.14
C ARG A 420 12.38 -0.43 21.93
N HIS A 421 12.95 -1.02 22.99
CA HIS A 421 13.92 -0.36 23.85
C HIS A 421 15.36 -0.84 23.62
N VAL A 422 15.62 -1.60 22.55
CA VAL A 422 16.98 -1.91 22.13
C VAL A 422 17.49 -0.81 21.20
N ARG A 423 18.68 -0.29 21.45
CA ARG A 423 19.31 0.76 20.67
C ARG A 423 20.63 0.29 20.06
N VAL A 424 20.89 0.75 18.84
CA VAL A 424 22.23 0.73 18.23
C VAL A 424 22.69 2.18 18.22
N LYS A 425 23.72 2.48 18.99
CA LYS A 425 24.14 3.83 19.35
C LYS A 425 22.98 4.58 20.04
N ASP A 426 22.27 5.45 19.34
CA ASP A 426 21.23 6.34 19.89
C ASP A 426 19.82 5.99 19.43
N LYS A 427 19.65 5.10 18.43
CA LYS A 427 18.37 4.85 17.78
C LYS A 427 17.86 3.43 17.93
N THR A 428 16.55 3.32 18.11
CA THR A 428 15.83 2.05 18.08
C THR A 428 15.49 1.65 16.63
N ILE A 429 15.23 0.37 16.39
CA ILE A 429 14.82 -0.13 15.07
C ILE A 429 13.52 0.56 14.58
N ALA A 430 12.60 0.87 15.50
CA ALA A 430 11.36 1.58 15.19
C ALA A 430 11.60 3.03 14.73
N GLN A 431 12.59 3.72 15.32
CA GLN A 431 12.97 5.07 14.91
C GLN A 431 13.59 5.05 13.51
N ILE A 432 14.52 4.13 13.25
CA ILE A 432 15.16 3.98 11.94
C ILE A 432 14.13 3.69 10.86
N THR A 433 13.21 2.75 11.10
CA THR A 433 12.22 2.39 10.08
C THR A 433 11.19 3.48 9.81
N LYS A 434 10.97 4.42 10.74
CA LYS A 434 10.10 5.60 10.56
C LYS A 434 10.77 6.75 9.82
N MET A 435 12.11 6.79 9.76
CA MET A 435 12.83 7.80 8.98
C MET A 435 12.51 7.68 7.50
N SER A 436 12.68 8.78 6.76
CA SER A 436 12.74 8.71 5.31
C SER A 436 13.96 7.86 4.88
N ILE A 437 13.85 7.21 3.71
CA ILE A 437 14.95 6.40 3.18
C ILE A 437 16.20 7.26 2.97
N GLY A 438 16.06 8.52 2.54
CA GLY A 438 17.17 9.46 2.39
C GLY A 438 17.84 9.79 3.73
N ASP A 439 17.04 10.03 4.78
CA ASP A 439 17.60 10.29 6.13
C ASP A 439 18.26 9.04 6.70
N ALA A 440 17.67 7.87 6.45
CA ALA A 440 18.25 6.59 6.88
C ALA A 440 19.57 6.30 6.15
N GLU A 441 19.64 6.59 4.83
CA GLU A 441 20.90 6.47 4.07
C GLU A 441 21.98 7.35 4.69
N SER A 442 21.69 8.65 4.90
CA SER A 442 22.63 9.60 5.51
C SER A 442 23.07 9.16 6.89
N TYR A 443 22.13 8.71 7.74
CA TYR A 443 22.45 8.20 9.07
C TYR A 443 23.41 7.02 9.03
N TYR A 444 23.19 6.04 8.15
CA TYR A 444 24.06 4.87 8.05
C TYR A 444 25.40 5.16 7.35
N GLN A 445 25.50 6.20 6.51
CA GLN A 445 26.79 6.64 5.95
C GLN A 445 27.74 7.12 7.05
N ASP A 446 27.23 7.88 8.02
CA ASP A 446 28.02 8.48 9.10
C ASP A 446 28.17 7.56 10.33
N LEU A 447 27.42 6.47 10.40
CA LEU A 447 27.38 5.57 11.54
C LEU A 447 28.62 4.68 11.58
N ASN A 448 29.44 4.85 12.63
CA ASN A 448 30.55 3.96 12.99
C ASN A 448 30.37 3.45 14.41
N LEU A 449 30.77 2.22 14.65
CA LEU A 449 30.86 1.59 15.98
C LEU A 449 32.31 1.15 16.23
N ASP A 450 32.76 1.25 17.47
CA ASP A 450 34.12 0.89 17.84
C ASP A 450 34.23 -0.56 18.35
N GLY A 451 35.42 -1.12 18.29
CA GLY A 451 35.76 -2.44 18.83
C GLY A 451 35.07 -3.62 18.12
N ALA A 452 34.92 -4.74 18.81
CA ALA A 452 34.35 -5.97 18.24
C ALA A 452 32.92 -5.79 17.70
N LYS A 453 32.13 -4.90 18.29
CA LYS A 453 30.79 -4.55 17.76
C LYS A 453 30.91 -3.86 16.40
N GLY A 454 31.91 -3.05 16.16
CA GLY A 454 32.17 -2.39 14.88
C GLY A 454 32.51 -3.40 13.79
N GLU A 455 33.41 -4.34 14.02
CA GLU A 455 33.79 -5.37 13.06
C GLU A 455 32.56 -6.24 12.61
N ILE A 456 31.67 -6.53 13.54
CA ILE A 456 30.43 -7.26 13.25
C ILE A 456 29.47 -6.37 12.43
N ALA A 457 29.31 -5.12 12.83
CA ALA A 457 28.38 -4.17 12.24
C ALA A 457 28.77 -3.79 10.81
N ASP A 458 30.07 -3.63 10.51
CA ASP A 458 30.55 -3.16 9.20
C ASP A 458 30.06 -4.02 8.02
N LYS A 459 30.03 -5.35 8.21
CA LYS A 459 29.51 -6.27 7.19
C LYS A 459 28.01 -6.05 6.93
N ILE A 460 27.25 -5.78 8.00
CA ILE A 460 25.81 -5.54 7.94
C ILE A 460 25.55 -4.13 7.39
N PHE A 461 26.33 -3.14 7.80
CA PHE A 461 26.21 -1.76 7.31
C PHE A 461 26.43 -1.67 5.80
N LYS A 462 27.38 -2.43 5.25
CA LYS A 462 27.58 -2.48 3.80
C LYS A 462 26.29 -2.85 3.07
N GLU A 463 25.65 -3.93 3.48
CA GLU A 463 24.41 -4.41 2.89
C GLU A 463 23.24 -3.41 3.04
N ILE A 464 23.12 -2.78 4.21
CA ILE A 464 22.07 -1.77 4.46
C ILE A 464 22.32 -0.53 3.60
N ARG A 465 23.57 -0.03 3.54
CA ARG A 465 23.97 1.16 2.77
C ARG A 465 23.69 0.96 1.28
N GLU A 466 24.09 -0.19 0.72
CA GLU A 466 23.89 -0.50 -0.69
C GLU A 466 22.39 -0.54 -1.04
N ARG A 467 21.55 -1.21 -0.23
CA ARG A 467 20.11 -1.28 -0.46
C ARG A 467 19.39 0.06 -0.30
N LEU A 468 19.78 0.86 0.70
CA LEU A 468 19.25 2.22 0.87
C LEU A 468 19.64 3.10 -0.32
N HIS A 469 20.89 3.02 -0.76
CA HIS A 469 21.38 3.76 -1.93
C HIS A 469 20.60 3.41 -3.21
N PHE A 470 20.29 2.13 -3.44
CA PHE A 470 19.46 1.75 -4.58
C PHE A 470 18.04 2.32 -4.51
N LEU A 471 17.44 2.36 -3.34
CA LEU A 471 16.12 2.99 -3.16
C LEU A 471 16.15 4.51 -3.43
N VAL A 472 17.21 5.17 -3.00
CA VAL A 472 17.41 6.61 -3.29
C VAL A 472 17.65 6.85 -4.77
N SER A 473 18.43 5.99 -5.45
CA SER A 473 18.75 6.12 -6.88
C SER A 473 17.52 5.93 -7.78
N VAL A 474 16.50 5.17 -7.34
CA VAL A 474 15.22 5.07 -8.07
C VAL A 474 14.19 6.11 -7.63
N GLY A 475 14.59 7.15 -6.91
CA GLY A 475 13.73 8.28 -6.54
C GLY A 475 12.75 8.01 -5.39
N LEU A 476 13.04 7.06 -4.49
CA LEU A 476 12.18 6.69 -3.36
C LEU A 476 12.68 7.22 -2.00
N ASN A 477 13.53 8.25 -2.03
CA ASN A 477 14.14 8.85 -0.83
C ASN A 477 13.12 9.38 0.19
N TYR A 478 11.92 9.75 -0.25
CA TYR A 478 10.85 10.30 0.60
C TYR A 478 10.02 9.23 1.35
N LEU A 479 10.09 7.96 0.95
CA LEU A 479 9.38 6.86 1.62
C LEU A 479 10.05 6.50 2.95
N SER A 480 9.30 5.86 3.85
CA SER A 480 9.86 5.24 5.06
C SER A 480 9.87 3.72 4.94
N LEU A 481 10.83 3.05 5.61
CA LEU A 481 10.90 1.59 5.63
C LEU A 481 9.71 0.94 6.33
N SER A 482 9.05 1.66 7.26
CA SER A 482 7.85 1.18 7.97
C SER A 482 6.55 1.30 7.16
N ARG A 483 6.57 1.98 6.01
CA ARG A 483 5.37 2.18 5.18
C ARG A 483 4.82 0.86 4.71
N SER A 484 3.51 0.65 4.89
CA SER A 484 2.82 -0.57 4.47
C SER A 484 2.79 -0.68 2.95
N ALA A 485 3.03 -1.89 2.43
CA ALA A 485 3.04 -2.17 0.99
C ALA A 485 1.70 -1.87 0.31
N GLU A 486 0.60 -2.08 0.99
CA GLU A 486 -0.76 -1.82 0.47
C GLU A 486 -1.06 -0.33 0.24
N THR A 487 -0.24 0.57 0.81
CA THR A 487 -0.40 2.03 0.66
C THR A 487 0.46 2.62 -0.46
N LEU A 488 1.26 1.80 -1.12
CA LEU A 488 2.14 2.21 -2.21
C LEU A 488 1.35 2.37 -3.51
N SER A 489 1.72 3.37 -4.30
CA SER A 489 1.28 3.45 -5.70
C SER A 489 1.91 2.32 -6.54
N GLY A 490 1.31 2.02 -7.70
CA GLY A 490 1.85 1.01 -8.62
C GLY A 490 3.31 1.28 -8.99
N GLY A 491 3.64 2.53 -9.34
CA GLY A 491 5.01 2.93 -9.68
C GLY A 491 5.98 2.88 -8.48
N GLU A 492 5.55 3.25 -7.26
CA GLU A 492 6.38 3.08 -6.06
C GLU A 492 6.73 1.61 -5.81
N ALA A 493 5.72 0.72 -5.89
CA ALA A 493 5.92 -0.72 -5.69
C ALA A 493 6.85 -1.33 -6.75
N GLN A 494 6.71 -0.91 -8.00
CA GLN A 494 7.57 -1.33 -9.11
C GLN A 494 9.03 -0.91 -8.89
N ARG A 495 9.28 0.34 -8.52
CA ARG A 495 10.63 0.85 -8.23
C ARG A 495 11.26 0.19 -7.01
N ILE A 496 10.48 -0.15 -5.97
CA ILE A 496 10.98 -0.93 -4.84
C ILE A 496 11.48 -2.31 -5.31
N ARG A 497 10.73 -2.98 -6.18
CA ARG A 497 11.14 -4.27 -6.75
C ARG A 497 12.40 -4.11 -7.61
N LEU A 498 12.46 -3.09 -8.45
CA LEU A 498 13.63 -2.78 -9.25
C LEU A 498 14.87 -2.58 -8.36
N ALA A 499 14.78 -1.74 -7.34
CA ALA A 499 15.88 -1.51 -6.40
C ALA A 499 16.33 -2.80 -5.69
N SER A 500 15.38 -3.67 -5.28
CA SER A 500 15.70 -4.96 -4.66
C SER A 500 16.44 -5.90 -5.61
N GLN A 501 16.05 -5.94 -6.89
CA GLN A 501 16.69 -6.79 -7.90
C GLN A 501 18.11 -6.30 -8.28
N ILE A 502 18.30 -4.98 -8.33
CA ILE A 502 19.63 -4.39 -8.57
C ILE A 502 20.56 -4.74 -7.41
N GLY A 503 20.05 -4.63 -6.17
CA GLY A 503 20.78 -4.99 -4.96
C GLY A 503 21.22 -6.47 -4.91
N ALA A 504 20.53 -7.36 -5.64
CA ALA A 504 20.92 -8.76 -5.76
C ALA A 504 22.18 -8.98 -6.65
N GLY A 505 22.62 -7.97 -7.42
CA GLY A 505 23.84 -8.00 -8.22
C GLY A 505 23.90 -9.09 -9.31
N LEU A 506 22.74 -9.51 -9.83
CA LEU A 506 22.65 -10.55 -10.83
C LEU A 506 23.27 -10.09 -12.17
N MET A 507 23.99 -10.98 -12.82
CA MET A 507 24.65 -10.74 -14.11
C MET A 507 24.18 -11.78 -15.16
N GLY A 508 24.15 -11.37 -16.42
CA GLY A 508 23.75 -12.26 -17.53
C GLY A 508 22.25 -12.58 -17.56
N VAL A 509 21.42 -11.75 -16.93
CA VAL A 509 19.96 -11.89 -16.82
C VAL A 509 19.28 -10.95 -17.82
N MET A 510 18.08 -11.31 -18.25
CA MET A 510 17.19 -10.42 -19.00
C MET A 510 16.15 -9.80 -18.04
N TYR A 511 16.23 -8.51 -17.84
CA TYR A 511 15.20 -7.75 -17.10
C TYR A 511 14.14 -7.28 -18.08
N VAL A 512 12.87 -7.53 -17.76
CA VAL A 512 11.73 -7.06 -18.54
C VAL A 512 10.89 -6.14 -17.65
N LEU A 513 10.80 -4.85 -18.01
CA LEU A 513 10.12 -3.82 -17.23
C LEU A 513 8.94 -3.25 -18.01
N ASP A 514 7.84 -3.00 -17.29
CA ASP A 514 6.61 -2.40 -17.83
C ASP A 514 6.49 -0.95 -17.38
N GLU A 515 6.75 -0.01 -18.26
CA GLU A 515 6.60 1.45 -18.04
C GLU A 515 7.16 1.93 -16.68
N PRO A 516 8.46 1.74 -16.40
CA PRO A 516 9.02 2.07 -15.09
C PRO A 516 9.07 3.57 -14.79
N SER A 517 8.92 4.45 -15.78
CA SER A 517 8.86 5.91 -15.64
C SER A 517 7.51 6.42 -15.11
N ILE A 518 6.50 5.57 -14.98
CA ILE A 518 5.14 5.95 -14.56
C ILE A 518 5.13 6.74 -13.24
N GLY A 519 4.40 7.86 -13.25
CA GLY A 519 4.20 8.71 -12.07
C GLY A 519 5.49 9.39 -11.58
N LEU A 520 6.53 9.43 -12.42
CA LEU A 520 7.76 10.16 -12.14
C LEU A 520 7.72 11.57 -12.70
N HIS A 521 8.23 12.48 -11.89
CA HIS A 521 8.66 13.78 -12.41
C HIS A 521 9.95 13.61 -13.23
N GLN A 522 10.17 14.46 -14.27
CA GLN A 522 11.35 14.33 -15.15
C GLN A 522 12.69 14.27 -14.41
N ARG A 523 12.84 15.01 -13.31
CA ARG A 523 14.03 14.94 -12.46
C ARG A 523 14.27 13.52 -11.87
N ASP A 524 13.21 12.84 -11.50
CA ASP A 524 13.32 11.50 -10.89
C ASP A 524 13.47 10.44 -11.99
N ASN A 525 12.97 10.71 -13.21
CA ASN A 525 13.15 9.88 -14.41
C ASN A 525 14.62 9.78 -14.82
N ASP A 526 15.36 10.90 -14.81
CA ASP A 526 16.81 10.91 -15.11
C ASP A 526 17.56 9.89 -14.23
N ARG A 527 17.27 9.85 -12.93
CA ARG A 527 17.88 8.90 -11.97
C ARG A 527 17.52 7.45 -12.27
N LEU A 528 16.27 7.22 -12.66
CA LEU A 528 15.83 5.88 -13.06
C LEU A 528 16.59 5.40 -14.29
N LEU A 529 16.74 6.24 -15.31
CA LEU A 529 17.47 5.92 -16.54
C LEU A 529 18.96 5.62 -16.25
N GLU A 530 19.63 6.41 -15.42
CA GLU A 530 20.98 6.12 -14.96
C GLU A 530 21.07 4.72 -14.31
N THR A 531 20.06 4.35 -13.55
CA THR A 531 19.97 3.06 -12.87
C THR A 531 19.80 1.90 -13.87
N LEU A 532 18.95 2.07 -14.91
CA LEU A 532 18.74 1.07 -15.96
C LEU A 532 19.99 0.89 -16.83
N VAL A 533 20.67 1.99 -17.16
CA VAL A 533 21.97 1.97 -17.87
C VAL A 533 23.01 1.22 -17.04
N ARG A 534 23.09 1.46 -15.75
CA ARG A 534 23.99 0.71 -14.84
C ARG A 534 23.68 -0.78 -14.82
N LEU A 535 22.39 -1.18 -14.81
CA LEU A 535 21.99 -2.60 -14.92
C LEU A 535 22.51 -3.23 -16.23
N ARG A 536 22.39 -2.54 -17.35
CA ARG A 536 22.96 -2.97 -18.64
C ARG A 536 24.46 -3.14 -18.53
N ASP A 537 25.18 -2.15 -17.96
CA ASP A 537 26.64 -2.14 -17.86
C ASP A 537 27.19 -3.26 -16.97
N LEU A 538 26.36 -3.84 -16.09
CA LEU A 538 26.67 -5.07 -15.35
C LEU A 538 26.60 -6.34 -16.22
N GLY A 539 26.34 -6.24 -17.54
CA GLY A 539 26.26 -7.36 -18.46
C GLY A 539 24.87 -8.01 -18.50
N ASN A 540 23.81 -7.22 -18.30
CA ASN A 540 22.43 -7.67 -18.41
C ASN A 540 21.75 -7.12 -19.66
N THR A 541 20.77 -7.85 -20.18
CA THR A 541 19.85 -7.33 -21.18
C THR A 541 18.69 -6.64 -20.47
N VAL A 542 18.47 -5.37 -20.72
CA VAL A 542 17.39 -4.58 -20.11
C VAL A 542 16.36 -4.26 -21.17
N LEU A 543 15.22 -4.93 -21.12
CA LEU A 543 14.11 -4.77 -22.04
C LEU A 543 12.99 -3.97 -21.37
N VAL A 544 12.62 -2.84 -21.93
CA VAL A 544 11.66 -1.92 -21.31
C VAL A 544 10.53 -1.61 -22.29
N VAL A 545 9.30 -1.79 -21.87
CA VAL A 545 8.14 -1.23 -22.57
C VAL A 545 7.98 0.21 -22.10
N GLU A 546 8.14 1.17 -23.02
CA GLU A 546 8.15 2.60 -22.64
C GLU A 546 7.60 3.54 -23.72
N HIS A 547 7.12 4.70 -23.26
CA HIS A 547 6.62 5.79 -24.08
C HIS A 547 7.32 7.12 -23.80
N ASP A 548 8.16 7.16 -22.78
CA ASP A 548 8.90 8.35 -22.38
C ASP A 548 10.01 8.68 -23.39
N GLU A 549 10.09 9.94 -23.81
CA GLU A 549 11.08 10.40 -24.80
C GLU A 549 12.50 10.18 -24.32
N ASP A 550 12.80 10.48 -23.05
CA ASP A 550 14.16 10.38 -22.51
C ASP A 550 14.61 8.91 -22.43
N ALA A 551 13.68 8.00 -22.08
CA ALA A 551 13.94 6.56 -22.10
C ALA A 551 14.20 6.02 -23.52
N ILE A 552 13.41 6.45 -24.50
CA ILE A 552 13.59 6.06 -25.91
C ILE A 552 14.94 6.59 -26.42
N ARG A 553 15.31 7.81 -26.08
CA ARG A 553 16.58 8.45 -26.47
C ARG A 553 17.80 7.78 -25.83
N ALA A 554 17.67 7.28 -24.61
CA ALA A 554 18.75 6.58 -23.88
C ALA A 554 18.96 5.13 -24.32
N ALA A 555 18.04 4.58 -25.10
CA ALA A 555 18.10 3.17 -25.53
C ALA A 555 19.22 2.91 -26.55
N ASP A 556 19.89 1.77 -26.41
CA ASP A 556 20.85 1.27 -27.41
C ASP A 556 20.14 0.73 -28.65
N HIS A 557 18.91 0.20 -28.47
CA HIS A 557 18.10 -0.37 -29.54
C HIS A 557 16.62 -0.16 -29.24
N ILE A 558 15.84 0.21 -30.26
CA ILE A 558 14.42 0.52 -30.15
C ILE A 558 13.63 -0.37 -31.09
N ILE A 559 12.48 -0.85 -30.63
CA ILE A 559 11.52 -1.64 -31.40
C ILE A 559 10.18 -0.92 -31.36
N ASP A 560 9.71 -0.42 -32.48
CA ASP A 560 8.43 0.27 -32.61
C ASP A 560 7.36 -0.67 -33.18
N ILE A 561 6.29 -0.92 -32.40
CA ILE A 561 5.21 -1.84 -32.74
C ILE A 561 3.94 -1.07 -33.11
N GLY A 562 3.40 -1.38 -34.27
CA GLY A 562 2.21 -0.72 -34.79
C GLY A 562 1.59 -1.48 -35.97
N PRO A 563 1.02 -0.72 -36.97
CA PRO A 563 0.81 0.73 -37.01
C PRO A 563 -0.37 1.21 -36.15
N GLY A 564 -1.28 0.30 -35.72
CA GLY A 564 -2.47 0.61 -34.95
C GLY A 564 -2.56 -0.20 -33.65
N ALA A 565 -3.74 -0.23 -33.06
CA ALA A 565 -4.07 -0.99 -31.87
C ALA A 565 -4.87 -2.26 -32.21
N GLY A 566 -4.86 -3.28 -31.34
CA GLY A 566 -5.62 -4.50 -31.47
C GLY A 566 -5.33 -5.23 -32.76
N ILE A 567 -6.36 -5.50 -33.58
CA ILE A 567 -6.23 -6.23 -34.86
C ILE A 567 -5.40 -5.49 -35.90
N HIS A 568 -5.29 -4.17 -35.78
CA HIS A 568 -4.49 -3.29 -36.67
C HIS A 568 -3.06 -3.13 -36.22
N GLY A 569 -2.69 -3.70 -35.07
CA GLY A 569 -1.34 -3.71 -34.52
C GLY A 569 -0.59 -5.01 -34.79
N GLY A 570 0.45 -5.25 -34.01
CA GLY A 570 1.20 -6.51 -33.97
C GLY A 570 2.29 -6.63 -35.00
N HIS A 571 2.62 -5.57 -35.74
CA HIS A 571 3.74 -5.52 -36.66
C HIS A 571 4.91 -4.71 -36.10
N VAL A 572 6.12 -5.10 -36.38
CA VAL A 572 7.31 -4.25 -36.20
C VAL A 572 7.34 -3.23 -37.32
N ILE A 573 7.21 -1.96 -37.02
CA ILE A 573 7.20 -0.85 -37.96
C ILE A 573 8.61 -0.34 -38.22
N ALA A 574 9.39 -0.25 -37.14
CA ALA A 574 10.77 0.18 -37.17
C ALA A 574 11.57 -0.51 -36.07
N GLU A 575 12.84 -0.81 -36.34
CA GLU A 575 13.79 -1.29 -35.35
C GLU A 575 15.16 -0.67 -35.61
N GLY A 576 15.95 -0.49 -34.55
CA GLY A 576 17.30 0.06 -34.65
C GLY A 576 17.64 1.10 -33.61
N THR A 577 18.61 1.95 -33.93
CA THR A 577 19.04 3.08 -33.08
C THR A 577 18.02 4.22 -33.08
N TYR A 578 18.18 5.16 -32.17
CA TYR A 578 17.33 6.36 -32.08
C TYR A 578 17.26 7.11 -33.42
N ASP A 579 18.40 7.29 -34.11
CA ASP A 579 18.47 8.01 -35.40
C ASP A 579 17.75 7.26 -36.53
N GLU A 580 17.80 5.92 -36.53
CA GLU A 580 17.07 5.07 -37.50
C GLU A 580 15.55 5.17 -37.29
N ILE A 581 15.09 5.25 -36.07
CA ILE A 581 13.66 5.48 -35.75
C ILE A 581 13.20 6.86 -36.21
N LEU A 582 14.00 7.92 -35.98
CA LEU A 582 13.70 9.29 -36.45
C LEU A 582 13.61 9.38 -37.98
N ALA A 583 14.40 8.60 -38.69
CA ALA A 583 14.43 8.58 -40.16
C ALA A 583 13.23 7.84 -40.77
N ASN A 584 12.58 6.94 -40.01
CA ASN A 584 11.47 6.14 -40.50
C ASN A 584 10.17 6.95 -40.55
N SER A 585 9.65 7.18 -41.74
CA SER A 585 8.42 7.95 -41.97
C SER A 585 7.12 7.21 -41.60
N GLU A 586 7.16 5.86 -41.48
CA GLU A 586 6.00 5.05 -41.12
C GLU A 586 5.83 4.96 -39.58
N SER A 587 6.92 5.16 -38.83
CA SER A 587 6.89 5.19 -37.39
C SER A 587 6.21 6.45 -36.84
N LEU A 588 5.07 6.29 -36.19
CA LEU A 588 4.42 7.38 -35.46
C LEU A 588 5.32 7.90 -34.33
N THR A 589 5.97 7.01 -33.63
CA THR A 589 6.96 7.35 -32.59
C THR A 589 8.05 8.24 -33.20
N GLY A 590 8.64 7.84 -34.33
CA GLY A 590 9.66 8.62 -35.04
C GLY A 590 9.17 9.98 -35.51
N GLN A 591 7.91 10.09 -35.95
CA GLN A 591 7.33 11.36 -36.37
C GLN A 591 7.15 12.36 -35.19
N TYR A 592 6.77 11.86 -33.97
CA TYR A 592 6.70 12.70 -32.77
C TYR A 592 8.10 13.10 -32.28
N LEU A 593 9.01 12.17 -32.19
CA LEU A 593 10.38 12.41 -31.72
C LEU A 593 11.17 13.35 -32.66
N SER A 594 10.90 13.28 -33.99
CA SER A 594 11.51 14.20 -34.96
C SER A 594 10.85 15.57 -35.02
N GLY A 595 9.74 15.79 -34.29
CA GLY A 595 8.97 17.04 -34.32
C GLY A 595 8.10 17.24 -35.56
N LYS A 596 8.00 16.24 -36.47
CA LYS A 596 7.05 16.30 -37.60
C LYS A 596 5.61 16.34 -37.12
N LEU A 597 5.31 15.52 -36.10
CA LEU A 597 4.09 15.62 -35.32
C LEU A 597 4.44 16.15 -33.93
N LYS A 598 3.62 17.02 -33.39
CA LYS A 598 3.81 17.56 -32.04
C LYS A 598 2.48 17.99 -31.45
N ILE A 599 2.38 17.97 -30.15
CA ILE A 599 1.29 18.57 -29.39
C ILE A 599 1.61 20.05 -29.28
N GLU A 600 0.78 20.88 -29.92
CA GLU A 600 1.04 22.32 -30.02
C GLU A 600 0.77 23.03 -28.68
N VAL A 601 1.56 24.05 -28.37
CA VAL A 601 1.27 24.97 -27.26
C VAL A 601 0.10 25.88 -27.73
N PRO A 602 -0.96 26.03 -26.94
CA PRO A 602 -2.08 26.90 -27.28
C PRO A 602 -1.61 28.33 -27.52
N LYS A 603 -1.97 28.93 -28.67
CA LYS A 603 -1.61 30.33 -29.01
C LYS A 603 -2.18 31.35 -28.04
N LYS A 604 -3.32 31.03 -27.43
CA LYS A 604 -3.97 31.82 -26.39
C LYS A 604 -4.51 30.88 -25.31
N ARG A 605 -4.20 31.16 -24.05
CA ARG A 605 -4.75 30.40 -22.90
C ARG A 605 -6.22 30.79 -22.72
N THR A 606 -7.03 29.83 -22.27
CA THR A 606 -8.39 30.11 -21.85
C THR A 606 -8.35 30.88 -20.53
N GLU A 607 -8.94 32.05 -20.52
CA GLU A 607 -9.10 32.83 -19.29
C GLU A 607 -10.32 32.36 -18.53
N PRO A 608 -10.29 32.37 -17.17
CA PRO A 608 -11.47 32.04 -16.38
C PRO A 608 -12.65 32.90 -16.81
N PRO A 609 -13.82 32.35 -17.16
CA PRO A 609 -14.97 33.14 -17.60
C PRO A 609 -15.41 34.17 -16.58
N LYS A 610 -15.20 33.86 -15.31
CA LYS A 610 -15.47 34.73 -14.16
C LYS A 610 -14.31 34.60 -13.17
N PRO A 611 -13.36 35.51 -13.22
CA PRO A 611 -12.15 35.44 -12.37
C PRO A 611 -12.43 35.44 -10.87
N GLU A 612 -13.58 35.95 -10.43
CA GLU A 612 -14.06 35.93 -9.04
C GLU A 612 -14.59 34.59 -8.58
N GLU A 613 -15.06 33.73 -9.49
CA GLU A 613 -15.52 32.38 -9.19
C GLU A 613 -14.31 31.42 -9.16
N GLN A 614 -13.88 31.06 -7.94
CA GLN A 614 -12.72 30.19 -7.69
C GLN A 614 -13.01 29.23 -6.55
N ILE A 615 -12.47 28.03 -6.61
CA ILE A 615 -12.39 27.15 -5.43
C ILE A 615 -11.21 27.64 -4.59
N LYS A 616 -11.47 27.93 -3.31
CA LYS A 616 -10.45 28.30 -2.33
C LYS A 616 -10.47 27.31 -1.17
N LEU A 617 -9.42 26.49 -1.06
CA LEU A 617 -9.19 25.57 0.04
C LEU A 617 -8.07 26.12 0.89
N MET A 618 -8.40 26.49 2.15
CA MET A 618 -7.48 27.14 3.06
C MET A 618 -6.93 26.16 4.09
N GLY A 619 -5.63 26.22 4.34
CA GLY A 619 -4.99 25.54 5.44
C GLY A 619 -5.00 24.01 5.35
N ALA A 620 -4.82 23.44 4.16
CA ALA A 620 -4.70 22.00 3.98
C ALA A 620 -3.43 21.48 4.65
N ALA A 621 -3.57 20.54 5.61
CA ALA A 621 -2.49 20.08 6.49
C ALA A 621 -2.46 18.56 6.67
N GLY A 622 -2.94 17.78 5.69
CA GLY A 622 -2.88 16.33 5.67
C GLY A 622 -1.47 15.82 5.33
N HIS A 623 -1.04 14.74 5.98
CA HIS A 623 0.26 14.08 5.74
C HIS A 623 1.45 15.06 5.76
N ASN A 624 2.08 15.30 4.59
CA ASN A 624 3.21 16.21 4.46
C ASN A 624 2.84 17.65 4.08
N LEU A 625 1.56 17.96 3.89
CA LEU A 625 1.13 19.33 3.56
C LEU A 625 1.38 20.29 4.72
N GLN A 626 1.98 21.44 4.38
CA GLN A 626 2.40 22.46 5.34
C GLN A 626 1.42 23.65 5.40
N ASN A 627 0.17 23.37 5.80
CA ASN A 627 -0.90 24.38 5.91
C ASN A 627 -1.10 25.16 4.62
N VAL A 628 -1.34 24.42 3.53
CA VAL A 628 -1.34 24.94 2.15
C VAL A 628 -2.69 25.61 1.82
N ASP A 629 -2.63 26.77 1.21
CA ASP A 629 -3.77 27.45 0.59
C ASP A 629 -3.78 27.17 -0.92
N LEU A 630 -4.88 26.60 -1.41
CA LEU A 630 -5.07 26.22 -2.81
C LEU A 630 -6.14 27.07 -3.44
N THR A 631 -5.84 27.67 -4.60
CA THR A 631 -6.80 28.41 -5.41
C THR A 631 -6.93 27.79 -6.80
N ILE A 632 -8.14 27.40 -7.19
CA ILE A 632 -8.42 26.84 -8.52
C ILE A 632 -9.44 27.72 -9.24
N PRO A 633 -9.06 28.36 -10.36
CA PRO A 633 -10.00 29.10 -11.19
C PRO A 633 -11.01 28.15 -11.86
N LEU A 634 -12.28 28.55 -11.95
CA LEU A 634 -13.32 27.75 -12.58
C LEU A 634 -13.36 27.94 -14.11
N GLY A 635 -13.83 26.92 -14.83
CA GLY A 635 -14.00 26.94 -16.28
C GLY A 635 -12.70 26.86 -17.08
N VAL A 636 -11.62 26.45 -16.46
CA VAL A 636 -10.30 26.26 -17.10
C VAL A 636 -9.71 24.87 -16.79
N MET A 637 -8.67 24.51 -17.51
CA MET A 637 -7.89 23.30 -17.26
C MET A 637 -6.69 23.65 -16.35
N THR A 638 -6.76 23.19 -15.09
CA THR A 638 -5.69 23.36 -14.10
C THR A 638 -4.86 22.08 -14.00
N CYS A 639 -3.56 22.17 -14.20
CA CYS A 639 -2.63 21.06 -14.01
C CYS A 639 -1.91 21.19 -12.66
N VAL A 640 -2.02 20.16 -11.81
CA VAL A 640 -1.32 20.08 -10.53
C VAL A 640 -0.10 19.19 -10.71
N THR A 641 1.08 19.76 -10.58
CA THR A 641 2.36 19.11 -10.87
C THR A 641 3.32 19.22 -9.68
N GLY A 642 4.53 18.70 -9.83
CA GLY A 642 5.58 18.69 -8.81
C GLY A 642 6.25 17.35 -8.65
N VAL A 643 7.36 17.31 -7.96
CA VAL A 643 8.15 16.07 -7.74
C VAL A 643 7.36 14.95 -7.06
N SER A 644 7.81 13.72 -7.22
CA SER A 644 7.18 12.56 -6.59
C SER A 644 7.17 12.72 -5.06
N GLY A 645 6.03 12.43 -4.41
CA GLY A 645 5.86 12.60 -2.96
C GLY A 645 5.70 14.05 -2.47
N SER A 646 5.54 15.05 -3.35
CA SER A 646 5.38 16.47 -2.94
C SER A 646 4.04 16.81 -2.29
N GLY A 647 3.07 15.89 -2.29
CA GLY A 647 1.77 16.08 -1.63
C GLY A 647 0.58 16.29 -2.58
N LYS A 648 0.76 16.20 -3.92
CA LYS A 648 -0.30 16.40 -4.93
C LYS A 648 -1.57 15.59 -4.63
N SER A 649 -1.45 14.27 -4.51
CA SER A 649 -2.60 13.39 -4.25
C SER A 649 -3.21 13.62 -2.85
N THR A 650 -2.42 14.06 -1.87
CA THR A 650 -2.96 14.46 -0.56
C THR A 650 -3.83 15.70 -0.68
N LEU A 651 -3.36 16.71 -1.41
CA LEU A 651 -4.07 17.98 -1.61
C LEU A 651 -5.36 17.79 -2.42
N ILE A 652 -5.27 17.08 -3.55
CA ILE A 652 -6.40 16.95 -4.48
C ILE A 652 -7.26 15.75 -4.12
N ASN A 653 -6.71 14.52 -4.10
CA ASN A 653 -7.50 13.31 -3.98
C ASN A 653 -7.98 13.03 -2.55
N ARG A 654 -7.19 13.43 -1.53
CA ARG A 654 -7.53 13.16 -0.12
C ARG A 654 -8.12 14.36 0.63
N THR A 655 -8.01 15.58 0.07
CA THR A 655 -8.59 16.77 0.70
C THR A 655 -9.68 17.39 -0.15
N LEU A 656 -9.37 17.89 -1.36
CA LEU A 656 -10.34 18.59 -2.21
C LEU A 656 -11.47 17.65 -2.69
N LEU A 657 -11.13 16.50 -3.25
CA LEU A 657 -12.12 15.55 -3.80
C LEU A 657 -13.16 15.08 -2.78
N PRO A 658 -12.78 14.64 -1.56
CA PRO A 658 -13.76 14.28 -0.53
C PRO A 658 -14.69 15.42 -0.15
N LEU A 659 -14.19 16.64 -0.03
CA LEU A 659 -14.98 17.83 0.28
C LEU A 659 -15.99 18.13 -0.84
N ALA A 660 -15.52 18.17 -2.07
CA ALA A 660 -16.38 18.39 -3.24
C ALA A 660 -17.42 17.27 -3.41
N ALA A 661 -17.03 16.01 -3.23
CA ALA A 661 -17.95 14.88 -3.34
C ALA A 661 -19.01 14.88 -2.22
N THR A 662 -18.65 15.27 -1.03
CA THR A 662 -19.61 15.40 0.10
C THR A 662 -20.60 16.53 -0.15
N GLN A 663 -20.13 17.68 -0.59
CA GLN A 663 -20.97 18.88 -0.75
C GLN A 663 -21.82 18.83 -2.04
N LEU A 664 -21.24 18.39 -3.15
CA LEU A 664 -21.89 18.41 -4.46
C LEU A 664 -22.65 17.10 -4.78
N ASN A 665 -22.09 15.96 -4.43
CA ASN A 665 -22.66 14.65 -4.77
C ASN A 665 -23.38 13.98 -3.60
N GLY A 666 -23.38 14.60 -2.38
CA GLY A 666 -23.92 13.99 -1.18
C GLY A 666 -23.17 12.72 -0.73
N ALA A 667 -21.89 12.59 -1.07
CA ALA A 667 -21.09 11.43 -0.69
C ALA A 667 -20.85 11.43 0.82
N THR A 668 -21.25 10.37 1.48
CA THR A 668 -21.22 10.26 2.94
C THR A 668 -20.11 9.37 3.48
N THR A 669 -19.35 8.72 2.59
CA THR A 669 -18.32 7.73 2.96
C THR A 669 -16.90 8.27 2.87
N LEU A 670 -16.70 9.42 2.23
CA LEU A 670 -15.38 10.03 2.05
C LEU A 670 -15.08 11.00 3.20
N THR A 671 -13.89 10.92 3.74
CA THR A 671 -13.39 11.82 4.79
C THR A 671 -12.21 12.60 4.23
N ALA A 672 -12.26 13.92 4.33
CA ALA A 672 -11.17 14.78 3.91
C ALA A 672 -10.04 14.78 4.97
N GLU A 673 -8.81 15.00 4.53
CA GLU A 673 -7.69 15.30 5.41
C GLU A 673 -7.89 16.67 6.10
N LYS A 674 -7.04 17.01 7.07
CA LYS A 674 -7.14 18.26 7.84
C LYS A 674 -7.07 19.49 6.94
N PHE A 675 -8.00 20.41 7.13
CA PHE A 675 -8.07 21.71 6.45
C PHE A 675 -8.77 22.73 7.36
N ASN A 676 -8.72 24.03 7.03
CA ASN A 676 -9.39 25.08 7.80
C ASN A 676 -10.76 25.41 7.21
N SER A 677 -10.83 25.73 5.92
CA SER A 677 -12.09 26.07 5.23
C SER A 677 -12.02 25.80 3.73
N ILE A 678 -13.19 25.66 3.12
CA ILE A 678 -13.33 25.59 1.65
C ILE A 678 -14.47 26.50 1.21
N ASP A 679 -14.27 27.23 0.12
CA ASP A 679 -15.24 28.09 -0.53
C ASP A 679 -15.21 27.91 -2.05
N GLY A 680 -16.28 28.33 -2.75
CA GLY A 680 -16.35 28.27 -4.22
C GLY A 680 -17.04 27.03 -4.79
N LEU A 681 -17.31 25.99 -3.99
CA LEU A 681 -18.02 24.79 -4.47
C LEU A 681 -19.48 25.07 -4.86
N GLN A 682 -20.10 26.13 -4.35
CA GLN A 682 -21.47 26.53 -4.68
C GLN A 682 -21.65 26.95 -6.15
N PHE A 683 -20.60 27.22 -6.88
CA PHE A 683 -20.65 27.54 -8.31
C PHE A 683 -20.70 26.29 -9.21
N LEU A 684 -20.53 25.10 -8.63
CA LEU A 684 -20.48 23.80 -9.29
C LEU A 684 -21.70 22.97 -8.96
N ASP A 685 -22.05 22.02 -9.81
CA ASP A 685 -23.21 21.13 -9.62
C ASP A 685 -22.83 19.69 -9.25
N LYS A 686 -21.66 19.22 -9.67
CA LYS A 686 -21.14 17.89 -9.34
C LYS A 686 -19.62 17.82 -9.45
N VAL A 687 -19.02 16.81 -8.81
CA VAL A 687 -17.64 16.41 -9.04
C VAL A 687 -17.60 14.98 -9.63
N VAL A 688 -16.67 14.79 -10.55
CA VAL A 688 -16.40 13.51 -11.22
C VAL A 688 -14.95 13.16 -10.99
N ASP A 689 -14.72 12.03 -10.33
CA ASP A 689 -13.40 11.45 -10.11
C ASP A 689 -13.07 10.42 -11.18
N ILE A 690 -11.91 10.58 -11.82
CA ILE A 690 -11.40 9.70 -12.89
C ILE A 690 -10.00 9.24 -12.49
N ASP A 691 -9.95 8.23 -11.65
CA ASP A 691 -8.74 7.59 -11.16
C ASP A 691 -8.41 6.28 -11.91
N GLN A 692 -7.25 5.71 -11.65
CA GLN A 692 -6.75 4.46 -12.26
C GLN A 692 -7.33 3.19 -11.61
N SER A 693 -8.23 3.30 -10.63
CA SER A 693 -8.83 2.14 -9.98
C SER A 693 -9.66 1.31 -10.97
N PRO A 694 -9.68 -0.03 -10.83
CA PRO A 694 -10.45 -0.88 -11.71
C PRO A 694 -11.94 -0.50 -11.76
N ILE A 695 -12.58 -0.64 -12.94
CA ILE A 695 -14.02 -0.39 -13.11
C ILE A 695 -14.89 -1.44 -12.41
N GLY A 696 -14.28 -2.44 -11.80
CA GLY A 696 -14.93 -3.47 -10.99
C GLY A 696 -13.95 -4.53 -10.52
N ARG A 697 -14.31 -5.26 -9.47
CA ARG A 697 -13.43 -6.24 -8.80
C ARG A 697 -13.70 -7.68 -9.23
N THR A 698 -14.69 -7.92 -10.08
CA THR A 698 -15.12 -9.26 -10.49
C THR A 698 -15.06 -9.41 -12.01
N PRO A 699 -14.92 -10.63 -12.54
CA PRO A 699 -14.97 -10.89 -13.98
C PRO A 699 -16.30 -10.47 -14.65
N ARG A 700 -17.37 -10.25 -13.89
CA ARG A 700 -18.67 -9.75 -14.37
C ARG A 700 -18.66 -8.28 -14.77
N SER A 701 -17.76 -7.50 -14.18
CA SER A 701 -17.60 -6.10 -14.56
C SER A 701 -16.83 -6.02 -15.87
N ASN A 702 -17.36 -5.25 -16.84
CA ASN A 702 -16.76 -5.05 -18.16
C ASN A 702 -17.12 -3.67 -18.71
N PRO A 703 -16.46 -3.19 -19.79
CA PRO A 703 -16.76 -1.89 -20.40
C PRO A 703 -18.23 -1.69 -20.75
N ALA A 704 -18.92 -2.71 -21.31
CA ALA A 704 -20.33 -2.60 -21.69
C ALA A 704 -21.27 -2.39 -20.50
N THR A 705 -21.01 -3.08 -19.38
CA THR A 705 -21.81 -2.91 -18.15
C THR A 705 -21.53 -1.59 -17.46
N TYR A 706 -20.26 -1.20 -17.38
CA TYR A 706 -19.85 0.01 -16.67
C TYR A 706 -20.33 1.29 -17.36
N THR A 707 -20.26 1.36 -18.68
CA THR A 707 -20.75 2.52 -19.47
C THR A 707 -22.28 2.52 -19.62
N GLY A 708 -22.98 1.48 -19.15
CA GLY A 708 -24.42 1.29 -19.32
C GLY A 708 -24.82 0.94 -20.75
N LEU A 709 -23.86 0.61 -21.62
CA LEU A 709 -24.09 0.18 -23.00
C LEU A 709 -24.87 -1.15 -23.09
N PHE A 710 -24.64 -2.03 -22.12
CA PHE A 710 -25.21 -3.37 -22.12
C PHE A 710 -26.75 -3.39 -21.94
N THR A 711 -27.33 -2.38 -21.30
CA THR A 711 -28.78 -2.29 -21.10
C THR A 711 -29.55 -2.18 -22.43
N PRO A 712 -29.28 -1.18 -23.31
CA PRO A 712 -29.96 -1.10 -24.59
C PRO A 712 -29.64 -2.28 -25.53
N ILE A 713 -28.48 -2.92 -25.42
CA ILE A 713 -28.14 -4.15 -26.14
C ILE A 713 -29.10 -5.29 -25.72
N ARG A 714 -29.31 -5.52 -24.43
CA ARG A 714 -30.21 -6.54 -23.92
C ARG A 714 -31.68 -6.28 -24.32
N GLU A 715 -32.10 -5.02 -24.29
CA GLU A 715 -33.42 -4.59 -24.74
C GLU A 715 -33.63 -4.89 -26.23
N LEU A 716 -32.63 -4.62 -27.06
CA LEU A 716 -32.63 -4.93 -28.48
C LEU A 716 -32.80 -6.43 -28.74
N PHE A 717 -32.04 -7.28 -28.03
CA PHE A 717 -32.15 -8.74 -28.14
C PHE A 717 -33.53 -9.23 -27.69
N ALA A 718 -34.12 -8.68 -26.64
CA ALA A 718 -35.48 -9.01 -26.20
C ALA A 718 -36.57 -8.62 -27.21
N GLN A 719 -36.27 -7.67 -28.10
CA GLN A 719 -37.21 -7.24 -29.15
C GLN A 719 -37.12 -8.09 -30.40
N THR A 720 -36.16 -8.98 -30.55
CA THR A 720 -36.08 -9.88 -31.72
C THR A 720 -37.28 -10.79 -31.81
N PRO A 721 -37.71 -11.19 -33.02
CA PRO A 721 -38.87 -12.08 -33.24
C PRO A 721 -38.74 -13.40 -32.45
N GLU A 722 -37.55 -13.96 -32.42
CA GLU A 722 -37.23 -15.21 -31.73
C GLU A 722 -37.33 -15.09 -30.21
N ALA A 723 -36.79 -14.01 -29.60
CA ALA A 723 -36.93 -13.74 -28.18
C ALA A 723 -38.39 -13.55 -27.77
N LYS A 724 -39.17 -12.80 -28.58
CA LYS A 724 -40.61 -12.61 -28.36
C LYS A 724 -41.38 -13.91 -28.42
N ALA A 725 -41.11 -14.77 -29.43
CA ALA A 725 -41.77 -16.07 -29.59
C ALA A 725 -41.51 -17.00 -28.39
N ARG A 726 -40.36 -16.88 -27.77
CA ARG A 726 -39.95 -17.65 -26.56
C ARG A 726 -40.33 -16.96 -25.24
N GLY A 727 -40.90 -15.75 -25.26
CA GLY A 727 -41.23 -14.96 -24.07
C GLY A 727 -40.01 -14.46 -23.30
N TYR A 728 -38.88 -14.25 -23.98
CA TYR A 728 -37.62 -13.81 -23.35
C TYR A 728 -37.58 -12.29 -23.17
N ALA A 729 -37.63 -11.85 -21.93
CA ALA A 729 -37.43 -10.44 -21.55
C ALA A 729 -35.94 -10.06 -21.49
N ALA A 730 -35.61 -8.77 -21.36
CA ALA A 730 -34.23 -8.26 -21.29
C ALA A 730 -33.39 -8.88 -20.16
N GLY A 731 -34.02 -9.35 -19.07
CA GLY A 731 -33.38 -10.08 -17.99
C GLY A 731 -32.77 -11.41 -18.43
N ARG A 732 -33.33 -12.08 -19.45
CA ARG A 732 -32.80 -13.34 -20.00
C ARG A 732 -31.40 -13.15 -20.58
N PHE A 733 -31.13 -12.00 -21.16
CA PHE A 733 -29.84 -11.63 -21.78
C PHE A 733 -28.84 -11.01 -20.78
N SER A 734 -29.14 -11.10 -19.48
CA SER A 734 -28.23 -10.66 -18.43
C SER A 734 -27.45 -11.86 -17.85
N PHE A 735 -26.14 -11.81 -17.89
CA PHE A 735 -25.26 -12.81 -17.22
C PHE A 735 -25.24 -12.67 -15.69
N ASN A 736 -25.82 -11.60 -15.12
CA ASN A 736 -25.94 -11.39 -13.67
C ASN A 736 -27.23 -11.98 -13.07
N VAL A 737 -28.20 -12.36 -13.89
CA VAL A 737 -29.54 -12.80 -13.45
C VAL A 737 -29.74 -14.27 -13.81
N LYS A 738 -30.33 -15.06 -12.90
CA LYS A 738 -30.72 -16.45 -13.17
C LYS A 738 -31.68 -16.54 -14.34
N GLY A 739 -31.57 -17.63 -15.07
CA GLY A 739 -32.47 -17.99 -16.17
C GLY A 739 -31.82 -17.99 -17.55
N GLY A 740 -30.94 -17.01 -17.86
CA GLY A 740 -30.23 -16.96 -19.15
C GLY A 740 -28.75 -17.20 -19.06
N ARG A 741 -28.15 -17.07 -17.86
CA ARG A 741 -26.71 -17.28 -17.62
C ARG A 741 -26.35 -18.75 -17.51
N CYS A 742 -25.10 -19.08 -17.74
CA CYS A 742 -24.54 -20.37 -17.37
C CYS A 742 -24.53 -20.49 -15.84
N GLU A 743 -25.21 -21.50 -15.28
CA GLU A 743 -25.30 -21.68 -13.83
C GLU A 743 -24.03 -22.32 -13.23
N ALA A 744 -23.18 -22.99 -14.03
CA ALA A 744 -21.92 -23.56 -13.57
C ALA A 744 -20.90 -22.48 -13.16
N CYS A 745 -20.76 -21.42 -13.97
CA CYS A 745 -19.91 -20.27 -13.66
C CYS A 745 -20.69 -19.06 -13.17
N GLU A 746 -21.99 -19.21 -12.96
CA GLU A 746 -22.90 -18.12 -12.56
C GLU A 746 -22.82 -16.85 -13.45
N GLY A 747 -22.46 -17.00 -14.72
CA GLY A 747 -22.29 -15.91 -15.68
C GLY A 747 -20.91 -15.25 -15.69
N ASP A 748 -19.94 -15.73 -14.92
CA ASP A 748 -18.56 -15.22 -14.92
C ASP A 748 -17.84 -15.59 -16.23
N GLY A 749 -18.22 -16.70 -16.89
CA GLY A 749 -17.51 -17.28 -18.03
C GLY A 749 -16.24 -18.04 -17.62
N MET A 750 -15.77 -17.82 -16.41
CA MET A 750 -14.57 -18.41 -15.82
C MET A 750 -14.89 -19.03 -14.47
N ILE A 751 -14.10 -20.02 -14.06
CA ILE A 751 -14.14 -20.63 -12.74
C ILE A 751 -12.89 -20.20 -11.99
N LYS A 752 -13.08 -19.65 -10.81
CA LYS A 752 -12.00 -19.28 -9.91
C LYS A 752 -11.46 -20.52 -9.21
N VAL A 753 -10.20 -20.84 -9.41
CA VAL A 753 -9.47 -21.87 -8.68
C VAL A 753 -8.63 -21.20 -7.60
N ALA A 754 -9.02 -21.39 -6.34
CA ALA A 754 -8.29 -20.84 -5.20
C ALA A 754 -6.98 -21.63 -4.99
N MET A 755 -5.86 -20.95 -5.09
CA MET A 755 -4.52 -21.49 -4.93
C MET A 755 -3.93 -20.98 -3.61
N HIS A 756 -4.18 -21.64 -2.49
CA HIS A 756 -3.93 -21.18 -1.10
C HIS A 756 -2.60 -20.43 -0.84
N PHE A 757 -1.53 -20.71 -1.59
CA PHE A 757 -0.21 -20.05 -1.46
C PHE A 757 0.21 -19.26 -2.71
N LEU A 758 -0.59 -19.31 -3.78
CA LEU A 758 -0.36 -18.62 -5.05
C LEU A 758 -1.55 -17.71 -5.37
N PRO A 759 -1.39 -16.75 -6.28
CA PRO A 759 -2.54 -15.97 -6.77
C PRO A 759 -3.62 -16.88 -7.34
N ASP A 760 -4.88 -16.55 -7.07
CA ASP A 760 -6.03 -17.28 -7.61
C ASP A 760 -5.97 -17.34 -9.13
N MET A 761 -6.21 -18.51 -9.71
CA MET A 761 -6.23 -18.72 -11.16
C MET A 761 -7.68 -18.76 -11.66
N TYR A 762 -7.90 -18.15 -12.82
CA TYR A 762 -9.20 -18.16 -13.51
C TYR A 762 -9.08 -19.01 -14.76
N VAL A 763 -9.88 -20.08 -14.85
CA VAL A 763 -9.95 -20.96 -16.02
C VAL A 763 -11.27 -20.81 -16.73
N PRO A 764 -11.35 -20.93 -18.08
CA PRO A 764 -12.61 -20.94 -18.79
C PRO A 764 -13.56 -21.99 -18.23
N CYS A 765 -14.85 -21.68 -18.15
CA CYS A 765 -15.85 -22.60 -17.68
C CYS A 765 -16.08 -23.74 -18.70
N ASP A 766 -15.94 -24.99 -18.28
CA ASP A 766 -16.11 -26.17 -19.16
C ASP A 766 -17.51 -26.29 -19.76
N ASN A 767 -18.53 -25.74 -19.11
CA ASN A 767 -19.92 -25.84 -19.59
C ASN A 767 -20.27 -24.80 -20.65
N CYS A 768 -19.78 -23.57 -20.53
CA CYS A 768 -20.08 -22.49 -21.48
C CYS A 768 -18.87 -22.02 -22.27
N HIS A 769 -17.70 -22.61 -22.09
CA HIS A 769 -16.45 -22.28 -22.80
C HIS A 769 -16.13 -20.78 -22.86
N GLY A 770 -16.46 -20.06 -21.76
CA GLY A 770 -16.28 -18.60 -21.69
C GLY A 770 -17.47 -17.75 -22.15
N GLU A 771 -18.51 -18.33 -22.75
CA GLU A 771 -19.64 -17.60 -23.35
C GLU A 771 -20.60 -16.98 -22.34
N ARG A 772 -20.53 -17.34 -21.04
CA ARG A 772 -21.32 -16.77 -19.92
C ARG A 772 -22.80 -17.14 -19.88
N TYR A 773 -23.38 -17.64 -20.96
CA TYR A 773 -24.82 -17.93 -21.11
C TYR A 773 -25.08 -19.41 -21.27
N ASN A 774 -26.33 -19.80 -21.06
CA ASN A 774 -26.82 -21.12 -21.41
C ASN A 774 -27.14 -21.21 -22.91
N ARG A 775 -27.22 -22.42 -23.43
CA ARG A 775 -27.41 -22.72 -24.87
C ARG A 775 -28.67 -22.06 -25.45
N GLU A 776 -29.79 -22.10 -24.76
CA GLU A 776 -31.05 -21.56 -25.22
C GLU A 776 -31.05 -20.04 -25.39
N THR A 777 -30.26 -19.32 -24.58
CA THR A 777 -30.06 -17.87 -24.72
C THR A 777 -29.18 -17.55 -25.92
N LEU A 778 -28.15 -18.38 -26.16
CA LEU A 778 -27.22 -18.20 -27.28
C LEU A 778 -27.85 -18.49 -28.66
N GLU A 779 -28.97 -19.24 -28.71
CA GLU A 779 -29.71 -19.47 -29.94
C GLU A 779 -30.38 -18.20 -30.49
N VAL A 780 -30.65 -17.20 -29.63
CA VAL A 780 -31.28 -15.93 -30.05
C VAL A 780 -30.23 -15.04 -30.70
N GLY A 781 -30.44 -14.67 -31.94
CA GLY A 781 -29.52 -13.85 -32.73
C GLY A 781 -30.11 -12.51 -33.18
N TYR A 782 -29.24 -11.51 -33.31
CA TYR A 782 -29.48 -10.24 -33.98
C TYR A 782 -28.45 -10.06 -35.09
N LYS A 783 -28.88 -9.86 -36.35
CA LYS A 783 -27.98 -9.80 -37.52
C LYS A 783 -26.95 -10.97 -37.60
N GLY A 784 -27.43 -12.20 -37.23
CA GLY A 784 -26.56 -13.39 -37.25
C GLY A 784 -25.55 -13.53 -36.12
N LYS A 785 -25.61 -12.68 -35.09
CA LYS A 785 -24.74 -12.72 -33.91
C LYS A 785 -25.56 -12.92 -32.64
N ASN A 786 -25.14 -13.78 -31.75
CA ASN A 786 -25.71 -13.96 -30.42
C ASN A 786 -25.18 -12.94 -29.42
N ILE A 787 -25.69 -12.93 -28.19
CA ILE A 787 -25.34 -11.96 -27.16
C ILE A 787 -23.88 -12.14 -26.70
N SER A 788 -23.32 -13.36 -26.72
CA SER A 788 -21.93 -13.62 -26.39
C SER A 788 -20.98 -13.13 -27.51
N ASP A 789 -21.37 -13.35 -28.79
CA ASP A 789 -20.64 -12.80 -29.94
C ASP A 789 -20.51 -11.28 -29.82
N VAL A 790 -21.59 -10.59 -29.44
CA VAL A 790 -21.61 -9.14 -29.26
C VAL A 790 -20.65 -8.70 -28.12
N LEU A 791 -20.62 -9.41 -27.01
CA LEU A 791 -19.69 -9.12 -25.92
C LEU A 791 -18.23 -9.34 -26.32
N ASN A 792 -17.97 -10.22 -27.28
CA ASN A 792 -16.64 -10.51 -27.80
C ASN A 792 -16.21 -9.57 -28.92
N MET A 793 -17.11 -8.75 -29.47
CA MET A 793 -16.77 -7.71 -30.45
C MET A 793 -15.85 -6.65 -29.82
N THR A 794 -14.94 -6.10 -30.62
CA THR A 794 -14.24 -4.87 -30.28
C THR A 794 -15.24 -3.70 -30.29
N VAL A 795 -14.88 -2.59 -29.64
CA VAL A 795 -15.71 -1.36 -29.69
C VAL A 795 -15.86 -0.90 -31.14
N GLU A 796 -14.81 -0.99 -31.96
CA GLU A 796 -14.80 -0.60 -33.37
C GLU A 796 -15.75 -1.48 -34.19
N ASP A 797 -15.67 -2.82 -34.08
CA ASP A 797 -16.57 -3.75 -34.74
C ASP A 797 -18.02 -3.52 -34.33
N ALA A 798 -18.25 -3.29 -33.04
CA ALA A 798 -19.58 -3.04 -32.48
C ALA A 798 -20.18 -1.71 -33.01
N MET A 799 -19.35 -0.68 -33.24
CA MET A 799 -19.83 0.58 -33.87
C MET A 799 -20.39 0.33 -35.26
N HIS A 800 -19.72 -0.44 -36.08
CA HIS A 800 -20.21 -0.80 -37.40
C HIS A 800 -21.47 -1.71 -37.32
N PHE A 801 -21.46 -2.67 -36.40
CA PHE A 801 -22.56 -3.60 -36.21
C PHE A 801 -23.88 -2.91 -35.79
N PHE A 802 -23.78 -1.92 -34.89
CA PHE A 802 -24.92 -1.17 -34.34
C PHE A 802 -25.11 0.21 -34.96
N ASP A 803 -24.58 0.47 -36.13
CA ASP A 803 -24.69 1.75 -36.85
C ASP A 803 -26.13 2.31 -36.92
N ALA A 804 -27.10 1.42 -37.17
CA ALA A 804 -28.50 1.76 -37.23
C ALA A 804 -29.21 2.02 -35.88
N ILE A 805 -28.51 1.88 -34.74
CA ILE A 805 -29.09 2.02 -33.40
C ILE A 805 -28.43 3.20 -32.64
N PRO A 806 -29.02 4.42 -32.75
CA PRO A 806 -28.34 5.65 -32.26
C PRO A 806 -27.96 5.63 -30.78
N VAL A 807 -28.76 5.01 -29.91
CA VAL A 807 -28.50 4.94 -28.45
C VAL A 807 -27.29 4.09 -28.13
N ILE A 808 -27.06 3.00 -28.88
CA ILE A 808 -25.89 2.13 -28.73
C ILE A 808 -24.70 2.78 -29.41
N HIS A 809 -24.85 3.23 -30.64
CA HIS A 809 -23.77 3.84 -31.46
C HIS A 809 -23.12 5.01 -30.75
N ARG A 810 -23.88 5.95 -30.21
CA ARG A 810 -23.35 7.11 -29.47
C ARG A 810 -22.44 6.73 -28.29
N ARG A 811 -22.77 5.68 -27.55
CA ARG A 811 -21.96 5.23 -26.41
C ARG A 811 -20.70 4.50 -26.87
N LEU A 812 -20.76 3.77 -27.98
CA LEU A 812 -19.60 3.16 -28.62
C LEU A 812 -18.67 4.23 -29.17
N GLU A 813 -19.23 5.29 -29.78
CA GLU A 813 -18.46 6.43 -30.28
C GLU A 813 -17.64 7.10 -29.16
N THR A 814 -18.20 7.31 -27.96
CA THR A 814 -17.43 7.87 -26.84
C THR A 814 -16.29 6.96 -26.38
N LEU A 815 -16.47 5.63 -26.41
CA LEU A 815 -15.39 4.68 -26.14
C LEU A 815 -14.30 4.73 -27.22
N ASN A 816 -14.68 4.89 -28.47
CA ASN A 816 -13.72 5.02 -29.57
C ASN A 816 -12.95 6.33 -29.55
N GLN A 817 -13.62 7.44 -29.22
CA GLN A 817 -13.02 8.77 -29.09
C GLN A 817 -11.89 8.80 -28.03
N VAL A 818 -12.08 8.11 -26.90
CA VAL A 818 -11.04 7.98 -25.88
C VAL A 818 -9.93 6.96 -26.24
N GLY A 819 -9.90 6.47 -27.50
CA GLY A 819 -8.85 5.58 -27.97
C GLY A 819 -9.00 4.12 -27.51
N LEU A 820 -10.23 3.67 -27.18
CA LEU A 820 -10.52 2.30 -26.74
C LEU A 820 -11.24 1.47 -27.83
N GLY A 821 -11.04 1.79 -29.11
CA GLY A 821 -11.64 1.06 -30.23
C GLY A 821 -11.29 -0.44 -30.26
N TYR A 822 -10.11 -0.79 -29.78
CA TYR A 822 -9.55 -2.14 -29.80
C TYR A 822 -10.03 -3.07 -28.67
N ILE A 823 -10.54 -2.54 -27.53
CA ILE A 823 -10.98 -3.39 -26.42
C ILE A 823 -12.30 -4.09 -26.74
N ARG A 824 -12.51 -5.29 -26.16
CA ARG A 824 -13.76 -6.02 -26.31
C ARG A 824 -14.82 -5.49 -25.32
N LEU A 825 -16.08 -5.46 -25.75
CA LEU A 825 -17.19 -4.99 -24.91
C LEU A 825 -17.33 -5.76 -23.60
N GLY A 826 -17.15 -7.08 -23.66
CA GLY A 826 -17.23 -8.01 -22.53
C GLY A 826 -15.90 -8.29 -21.83
N GLN A 827 -14.82 -7.56 -22.17
CA GLN A 827 -13.51 -7.75 -21.53
C GLN A 827 -13.60 -7.55 -20.02
N SER A 828 -13.07 -8.50 -19.24
CA SER A 828 -13.14 -8.42 -17.78
C SER A 828 -12.43 -7.17 -17.26
N ALA A 829 -13.03 -6.50 -16.28
CA ALA A 829 -12.41 -5.35 -15.60
C ALA A 829 -11.03 -5.68 -15.00
N THR A 830 -10.82 -6.93 -14.61
CA THR A 830 -9.55 -7.40 -14.01
C THR A 830 -8.40 -7.53 -15.02
N THR A 831 -8.71 -7.55 -16.33
CA THR A 831 -7.72 -7.63 -17.40
C THR A 831 -7.39 -6.29 -18.05
N LEU A 832 -8.15 -5.23 -17.69
CA LEU A 832 -7.86 -3.88 -18.16
C LEU A 832 -6.65 -3.30 -17.42
N SER A 833 -5.81 -2.57 -18.15
CA SER A 833 -4.78 -1.73 -17.54
C SER A 833 -5.40 -0.55 -16.77
N GLY A 834 -4.64 0.08 -15.86
CA GLY A 834 -5.11 1.26 -15.12
C GLY A 834 -5.56 2.39 -16.05
N GLY A 835 -4.79 2.67 -17.10
CA GLY A 835 -5.12 3.69 -18.10
C GLY A 835 -6.36 3.33 -18.94
N GLU A 836 -6.57 2.06 -19.31
CA GLU A 836 -7.79 1.62 -20.00
C GLU A 836 -9.02 1.78 -19.09
N ALA A 837 -8.92 1.38 -17.82
CA ALA A 837 -10.00 1.54 -16.85
C ALA A 837 -10.38 3.02 -16.68
N GLN A 838 -9.40 3.90 -16.60
CA GLN A 838 -9.59 5.34 -16.50
C GLN A 838 -10.28 5.92 -17.73
N ARG A 839 -9.87 5.51 -18.94
CA ARG A 839 -10.50 5.94 -20.21
C ARG A 839 -11.93 5.41 -20.33
N VAL A 840 -12.25 4.20 -19.84
CA VAL A 840 -13.64 3.70 -19.76
C VAL A 840 -14.48 4.58 -18.83
N LYS A 841 -13.92 5.03 -17.68
CA LYS A 841 -14.60 5.98 -16.78
C LYS A 841 -14.88 7.31 -17.49
N LEU A 842 -13.89 7.85 -18.19
CA LEU A 842 -14.01 9.09 -18.96
C LEU A 842 -15.10 8.94 -20.04
N ALA A 843 -15.09 7.87 -20.83
CA ALA A 843 -16.10 7.61 -21.85
C ALA A 843 -17.53 7.57 -21.29
N ARG A 844 -17.72 6.98 -20.09
CA ARG A 844 -19.02 6.98 -19.41
C ARG A 844 -19.50 8.38 -19.07
N GLU A 845 -18.62 9.26 -18.63
CA GLU A 845 -18.99 10.64 -18.27
C GLU A 845 -19.26 11.49 -19.53
N LEU A 846 -18.50 11.30 -20.61
CA LEU A 846 -18.73 11.93 -21.90
C LEU A 846 -20.10 11.58 -22.52
N ALA A 847 -20.58 10.33 -22.28
CA ALA A 847 -21.87 9.88 -22.77
C ALA A 847 -23.06 10.55 -22.05
N LYS A 848 -22.84 11.20 -20.90
CA LYS A 848 -23.89 11.87 -20.11
C LYS A 848 -24.15 13.29 -20.66
N ARG A 849 -25.31 13.84 -20.30
CA ARG A 849 -25.61 15.24 -20.59
C ARG A 849 -24.72 16.16 -19.74
N ASP A 850 -24.02 17.04 -20.38
CA ASP A 850 -23.15 18.01 -19.75
C ASP A 850 -23.94 19.26 -19.28
N THR A 851 -23.58 19.79 -18.12
CA THR A 851 -24.17 21.01 -17.53
C THR A 851 -23.28 22.23 -17.67
N GLY A 852 -22.01 22.02 -18.00
CA GLY A 852 -20.99 23.09 -18.05
C GLY A 852 -20.54 23.60 -16.68
N LYS A 853 -20.94 22.94 -15.58
CA LYS A 853 -20.55 23.27 -14.19
C LYS A 853 -20.02 22.08 -13.42
N THR A 854 -19.41 21.14 -14.12
CA THR A 854 -18.84 19.94 -13.50
C THR A 854 -17.37 20.17 -13.20
N LEU A 855 -16.95 19.73 -11.98
CA LEU A 855 -15.54 19.59 -11.62
C LEU A 855 -15.07 18.18 -11.99
N TYR A 856 -14.17 18.08 -12.94
CA TYR A 856 -13.48 16.83 -13.27
C TYR A 856 -12.13 16.79 -12.57
N ILE A 857 -11.85 15.73 -11.84
CA ILE A 857 -10.55 15.47 -11.23
C ILE A 857 -9.98 14.20 -11.87
N LEU A 858 -8.81 14.35 -12.51
CA LEU A 858 -8.11 13.26 -13.19
C LEU A 858 -6.74 13.03 -12.53
N ASP A 859 -6.43 11.79 -12.23
CA ASP A 859 -5.15 11.41 -11.62
C ASP A 859 -4.29 10.67 -12.64
N GLU A 860 -3.22 11.32 -13.09
CA GLU A 860 -2.23 10.85 -14.08
C GLU A 860 -2.88 10.20 -15.32
N PRO A 861 -3.75 10.91 -16.07
CA PRO A 861 -4.50 10.32 -17.17
C PRO A 861 -3.68 9.92 -18.39
N THR A 862 -2.41 10.33 -18.48
CA THR A 862 -1.51 9.97 -19.57
C THR A 862 -0.72 8.68 -19.33
N THR A 863 -0.93 8.04 -18.19
CA THR A 863 -0.25 6.79 -17.83
C THR A 863 -0.43 5.72 -18.91
N GLY A 864 0.69 5.17 -19.41
CA GLY A 864 0.69 4.11 -20.44
C GLY A 864 0.22 4.56 -21.83
N LEU A 865 0.20 5.87 -22.10
CA LEU A 865 -0.20 6.42 -23.38
C LEU A 865 1.00 6.83 -24.25
N HIS A 866 0.92 6.45 -25.52
CA HIS A 866 1.80 6.98 -26.55
C HIS A 866 1.45 8.46 -26.85
N PHE A 867 2.40 9.24 -27.35
CA PHE A 867 2.23 10.67 -27.72
C PHE A 867 0.95 10.95 -28.52
N HIS A 868 0.62 10.07 -29.48
CA HIS A 868 -0.59 10.17 -30.30
C HIS A 868 -1.88 10.01 -29.47
N ASP A 869 -1.88 9.10 -28.52
CA ASP A 869 -3.03 8.87 -27.63
C ASP A 869 -3.19 10.02 -26.63
N ILE A 870 -2.06 10.63 -26.18
CA ILE A 870 -2.05 11.84 -25.35
C ILE A 870 -2.69 13.00 -26.10
N ALA A 871 -2.33 13.21 -27.39
CA ALA A 871 -2.92 14.26 -28.22
C ALA A 871 -4.45 14.14 -28.28
N LYS A 872 -4.97 12.93 -28.55
CA LYS A 872 -6.42 12.67 -28.56
C LYS A 872 -7.08 12.92 -27.20
N LEU A 873 -6.44 12.50 -26.12
CA LEU A 873 -6.94 12.75 -24.76
C LEU A 873 -7.03 14.25 -24.47
N LEU A 874 -6.01 15.02 -24.84
CA LEU A 874 -5.99 16.48 -24.66
C LEU A 874 -7.11 17.17 -25.45
N ASP A 875 -7.39 16.72 -26.69
CA ASP A 875 -8.50 17.26 -27.48
C ASP A 875 -9.83 17.09 -26.73
N ILE A 876 -10.05 15.95 -26.13
CA ILE A 876 -11.25 15.65 -25.32
C ILE A 876 -11.32 16.53 -24.07
N LEU A 877 -10.23 16.66 -23.33
CA LEU A 877 -10.18 17.49 -22.13
C LEU A 877 -10.44 18.96 -22.47
N HIS A 878 -9.85 19.46 -23.56
CA HIS A 878 -10.11 20.80 -24.03
C HIS A 878 -11.56 21.01 -24.51
N GLU A 879 -12.18 20.00 -25.14
CA GLU A 879 -13.60 20.05 -25.48
C GLU A 879 -14.50 20.15 -24.24
N LEU A 880 -14.23 19.35 -23.21
CA LEU A 880 -14.95 19.41 -21.92
C LEU A 880 -14.81 20.79 -21.27
N ARG A 881 -13.59 21.33 -21.22
CA ARG A 881 -13.32 22.67 -20.72
C ARG A 881 -14.09 23.73 -21.52
N ASN A 882 -14.08 23.65 -22.84
CA ASN A 882 -14.75 24.62 -23.71
C ASN A 882 -16.28 24.64 -23.54
N LYS A 883 -16.85 23.57 -22.96
CA LYS A 883 -18.27 23.50 -22.55
C LYS A 883 -18.52 24.20 -21.20
N GLY A 884 -17.51 24.80 -20.56
CA GLY A 884 -17.59 25.53 -19.30
C GLY A 884 -17.19 24.75 -18.05
N ASN A 885 -16.81 23.49 -18.18
CA ASN A 885 -16.41 22.64 -17.05
C ASN A 885 -15.04 23.04 -16.51
N THR A 886 -14.83 22.78 -15.22
CA THR A 886 -13.54 22.92 -14.56
C THR A 886 -12.82 21.57 -14.55
N ILE A 887 -11.58 21.56 -15.04
CA ILE A 887 -10.78 20.34 -15.13
C ILE A 887 -9.54 20.50 -14.27
N VAL A 888 -9.34 19.58 -13.33
CA VAL A 888 -8.13 19.48 -12.50
C VAL A 888 -7.42 18.18 -12.85
N VAL A 889 -6.19 18.27 -13.32
CA VAL A 889 -5.38 17.13 -13.72
C VAL A 889 -4.12 17.07 -12.86
N ILE A 890 -3.90 15.97 -12.15
CA ILE A 890 -2.60 15.69 -11.52
C ILE A 890 -1.73 15.06 -12.60
N GLU A 891 -0.61 15.70 -12.96
CA GLU A 891 0.23 15.22 -14.06
C GLU A 891 1.71 15.56 -13.92
N HIS A 892 2.52 14.72 -14.57
CA HIS A 892 3.96 14.90 -14.74
C HIS A 892 4.36 15.07 -16.21
N ASN A 893 3.47 14.68 -17.13
CA ASN A 893 3.73 14.77 -18.56
C ASN A 893 3.79 16.24 -19.01
N LEU A 894 4.93 16.63 -19.59
CA LEU A 894 5.18 18.02 -20.01
C LEU A 894 4.25 18.48 -21.13
N ASP A 895 3.78 17.59 -21.99
CA ASP A 895 2.83 17.92 -23.05
C ASP A 895 1.47 18.34 -22.48
N VAL A 896 1.02 17.69 -21.41
CA VAL A 896 -0.18 18.10 -20.67
C VAL A 896 0.04 19.45 -19.98
N ILE A 897 1.16 19.59 -19.26
CA ILE A 897 1.48 20.79 -18.50
C ILE A 897 1.58 22.02 -19.43
N LYS A 898 2.24 21.87 -20.61
CA LYS A 898 2.37 23.00 -21.56
C LYS A 898 1.05 23.42 -22.22
N THR A 899 0.04 22.53 -22.24
CA THR A 899 -1.29 22.84 -22.81
C THR A 899 -2.30 23.32 -21.78
N ALA A 900 -2.02 23.20 -20.49
CA ALA A 900 -2.89 23.64 -19.40
C ALA A 900 -3.08 25.17 -19.40
N ASP A 901 -4.24 25.65 -18.95
CA ASP A 901 -4.52 27.08 -18.78
C ASP A 901 -3.90 27.62 -17.48
N TRP A 902 -3.90 26.80 -16.44
CA TRP A 902 -3.36 27.10 -15.12
C TRP A 902 -2.51 25.94 -14.60
N VAL A 903 -1.43 26.23 -13.92
CA VAL A 903 -0.51 25.24 -13.33
C VAL A 903 -0.30 25.56 -11.87
N ILE A 904 -0.34 24.54 -11.04
CA ILE A 904 -0.03 24.59 -9.61
C ILE A 904 1.08 23.58 -9.35
N ASP A 905 2.25 24.06 -8.95
CA ASP A 905 3.44 23.25 -8.74
C ASP A 905 3.74 23.08 -7.25
N LEU A 906 3.75 21.83 -6.80
CA LEU A 906 4.03 21.46 -5.41
C LEU A 906 5.48 20.99 -5.25
N GLY A 907 6.11 21.42 -4.18
CA GLY A 907 7.49 21.05 -3.86
C GLY A 907 7.99 21.69 -2.58
N PRO A 908 9.32 22.03 -2.57
CA PRO A 908 10.33 21.79 -3.61
C PRO A 908 10.76 20.33 -3.74
N GLU A 909 10.65 19.54 -2.64
CA GLU A 909 11.07 18.14 -2.57
C GLU A 909 9.90 17.22 -2.29
N GLY A 910 10.16 15.91 -2.19
CA GLY A 910 9.20 14.91 -1.70
C GLY A 910 9.23 14.76 -0.18
N GLY A 911 8.16 14.16 0.41
CA GLY A 911 8.08 13.89 1.84
C GLY A 911 8.09 15.14 2.71
N ALA A 912 8.89 15.15 3.78
CA ALA A 912 8.95 16.26 4.74
C ALA A 912 9.50 17.56 4.13
N GLY A 913 10.30 17.47 3.07
CA GLY A 913 10.80 18.64 2.34
C GLY A 913 9.84 19.22 1.31
N GLY A 914 8.65 18.62 1.17
CA GLY A 914 7.60 19.05 0.24
C GLY A 914 6.40 19.69 0.93
N GLY A 915 5.24 19.54 0.33
CA GLY A 915 3.97 19.96 0.91
C GLY A 915 3.69 21.44 0.85
N MET A 916 4.31 22.16 -0.06
CA MET A 916 4.09 23.60 -0.31
C MET A 916 3.79 23.84 -1.77
N ILE A 917 2.97 24.86 -2.08
CA ILE A 917 2.84 25.39 -3.44
C ILE A 917 4.02 26.33 -3.67
N ILE A 918 4.87 25.99 -4.65
CA ILE A 918 6.10 26.75 -4.96
C ILE A 918 5.97 27.64 -6.19
N ALA A 919 4.98 27.39 -7.04
CA ALA A 919 4.61 28.23 -8.16
C ALA A 919 3.15 27.97 -8.57
N GLU A 920 2.45 29.03 -8.97
CA GLU A 920 1.10 28.95 -9.54
C GLU A 920 0.89 30.02 -10.61
N GLY A 921 0.00 29.74 -11.56
CA GLY A 921 -0.32 30.65 -12.64
C GLY A 921 -0.33 29.97 -14.01
N THR A 922 -0.28 30.77 -15.10
CA THR A 922 -0.14 30.19 -16.45
C THR A 922 1.21 29.48 -16.59
N PRO A 923 1.37 28.52 -17.50
CA PRO A 923 2.66 27.88 -17.77
C PRO A 923 3.79 28.89 -17.99
N GLU A 924 3.52 29.97 -18.71
CA GLU A 924 4.48 31.05 -18.97
C GLU A 924 4.89 31.87 -17.73
N HIS A 925 4.01 31.86 -16.70
CA HIS A 925 4.33 32.43 -15.40
C HIS A 925 5.17 31.48 -14.56
N VAL A 926 4.78 30.19 -14.49
CA VAL A 926 5.45 29.17 -13.68
C VAL A 926 6.91 28.97 -14.11
N VAL A 927 7.23 29.04 -15.41
CA VAL A 927 8.63 28.90 -15.89
C VAL A 927 9.59 29.99 -15.42
N LYS A 928 9.09 31.07 -14.80
CA LYS A 928 9.92 32.11 -14.18
C LYS A 928 10.37 31.74 -12.77
N SER A 929 9.77 30.72 -12.15
CA SER A 929 10.16 30.24 -10.83
C SER A 929 11.57 29.65 -10.86
N LYS A 930 12.40 30.05 -9.90
CA LYS A 930 13.76 29.50 -9.71
C LYS A 930 13.79 28.25 -8.82
N VAL A 931 12.72 28.00 -8.10
CA VAL A 931 12.61 26.91 -7.12
C VAL A 931 11.92 25.69 -7.74
N SER A 932 11.07 25.91 -8.73
CA SER A 932 10.30 24.86 -9.40
C SER A 932 11.19 23.99 -10.29
N HIS A 933 11.23 22.71 -10.03
CA HIS A 933 11.85 21.74 -10.92
C HIS A 933 11.08 21.61 -12.24
N THR A 934 9.75 21.61 -12.18
CA THR A 934 8.89 21.58 -13.38
C THR A 934 9.19 22.74 -14.32
N ALA A 935 9.40 23.95 -13.78
CA ALA A 935 9.74 25.15 -14.56
C ALA A 935 11.00 24.95 -15.43
N LYS A 936 12.00 24.22 -14.91
CA LYS A 936 13.26 23.95 -15.62
C LYS A 936 13.02 23.13 -16.89
N PHE A 937 12.21 22.08 -16.80
CA PHE A 937 11.92 21.18 -17.92
C PHE A 937 10.86 21.76 -18.87
N LEU A 938 9.91 22.55 -18.38
CA LEU A 938 8.85 23.17 -19.16
C LEU A 938 9.37 24.32 -20.04
N LYS A 939 10.36 25.08 -19.59
CA LYS A 939 10.87 26.30 -20.25
C LYS A 939 11.31 26.08 -21.70
N PRO A 940 12.01 25.00 -22.10
CA PRO A 940 12.36 24.75 -23.49
C PRO A 940 11.14 24.53 -24.40
N LEU A 941 10.06 23.96 -23.87
CA LEU A 941 8.88 23.59 -24.65
C LEU A 941 7.90 24.72 -24.90
N LEU A 942 8.02 25.85 -24.17
CA LEU A 942 7.21 27.06 -24.36
C LEU A 942 7.89 28.10 -25.26
N LYS A 943 9.09 27.84 -25.76
CA LYS A 943 9.77 28.65 -26.75
C LYS A 943 9.32 28.23 -28.14
#